data_e6498b8c20bece4131328d1c35978cbd
#
_entry.id   e6498b8c20bece4131328d1c35978cbd
#
_cell.length_a   1.000
_cell.length_b   1.000
_cell.length_c   1.000
_cell.angle_alpha   90.00
_cell.angle_beta   90.00
_cell.angle_gamma   90.00
#
_symmetry.space_group_name_H-M   'P 1'
#
loop_
_entity.id
_entity.type
_entity.pdbx_description
1 polymer ?
#
loop_
_entity_poly.entity_id
_entity_poly.type
_entity_poly.pdbx_seq_one_letter_code
_entity_poly.pdbx_strand_id
1 'polypeptide(L)'
;MITLPLLLLSALNSLDIQIVSRTENSIQLKIPFADKILEPVNIGFIISPEYPVYECLETGSNNPVEIGPPVTLKDYNLYPVILNPVAGIKEFNLEIHFSKYQDIKLPHSLAQVFKNLILNYEYNPETKPQGLLIITPNSFYNAVLPLADWKEKKGWKVTVARLSETGASATAIKNYITNAYYNWNPPPEYVILVGDKDSVPCFTVSSNPTDHPYTTIKGNDFLSDLFIGRLSVANVNDLNTVIAKIINYERNPYTTDTLWFKRTLMVAGNYPDNQMTTPIPTKRWVREKFLNSGYYQVDTVFYPPVSNGVTAVTNSVNQGVTFVNYRGGIASWSGWDRPSFYNTDVIGLSNNWKLPVVTSIVCLTGNFNAEPCFGETWLRAGNPSNPKGAIAFFGASPPTTHSRWNNCLDFGIYHGLLIDSIYYLGPMTYRGKMEVYVNFPLETSPDSGSEFYFNAYNLLGDPSLEVWTDVPRNFIVNHQPTIPVGTNQFSVQVLNSSSQPVKGAMVSLYKKNETKEVGFTDANGIANFQITTNTPDTLFVTVTKHNFKPYCGYAMVNNSAVYVGYYNHTISDAGGNNNGEINPGETINLTITLKNFGNSTTATNVSAKLTTDDPFITVVDSIKDYGTITPGATANSSPFVFNVSQNIKNNHTIKFNISVSSSQCNWNSALRLNAKAAEFDYQRCYILDGGNGILEPGETSDLTISIKNVGGLIGTNLQGVLRSLNPGVSVIDS
;
A
#
# COMPACT_ATOMS: atom_id res chain seq x y z
N MET A 1 -17.95 35.66 11.74
CA MET A 1 -16.78 35.02 11.16
C MET A 1 -16.58 33.62 11.81
N ILE A 2 -17.52 32.71 11.63
CA ILE A 2 -17.49 31.36 12.25
C ILE A 2 -17.43 30.23 11.19
N THR A 3 -17.31 30.59 9.91
CA THR A 3 -17.49 29.64 8.80
C THR A 3 -16.20 29.20 8.09
N LEU A 4 -15.03 29.66 8.48
CA LEU A 4 -13.79 29.41 7.74
C LEU A 4 -13.08 28.04 7.96
N PRO A 5 -13.20 27.31 9.09
CA PRO A 5 -12.44 26.07 9.27
C PRO A 5 -13.10 24.80 8.70
N LEU A 6 -14.35 24.86 8.25
CA LEU A 6 -15.09 23.68 7.74
C LEU A 6 -14.99 23.50 6.22
N LEU A 7 -14.43 24.46 5.51
CA LEU A 7 -14.30 24.47 4.04
C LEU A 7 -12.98 23.87 3.52
N LEU A 8 -12.07 23.50 4.42
CA LEU A 8 -10.73 22.98 4.08
C LEU A 8 -10.65 21.44 4.09
N LEU A 9 -11.72 20.75 3.81
CA LEU A 9 -11.69 19.32 3.50
C LEU A 9 -11.37 19.16 2.04
N SER A 10 -10.36 18.37 1.73
CA SER A 10 -9.75 18.21 0.40
C SER A 10 -10.52 18.95 -0.68
N ALA A 11 -9.91 19.93 -1.30
CA ALA A 11 -10.60 20.86 -2.22
C ALA A 11 -11.42 20.13 -3.28
N LEU A 12 -10.99 18.94 -3.70
CA LEU A 12 -11.74 18.03 -4.57
C LEU A 12 -13.13 17.64 -4.05
N ASN A 13 -13.28 17.47 -2.73
CA ASN A 13 -14.57 17.03 -2.14
C ASN A 13 -15.41 18.20 -1.61
N SER A 14 -14.80 19.34 -1.29
CA SER A 14 -15.52 20.50 -0.76
C SER A 14 -15.95 21.51 -1.82
N LEU A 15 -15.30 21.50 -2.98
CA LEU A 15 -15.59 22.35 -4.12
C LEU A 15 -16.40 21.65 -5.22
N ASP A 16 -16.81 20.39 -5.01
CA ASP A 16 -17.52 19.57 -6.02
C ASP A 16 -16.82 19.57 -7.39
N ILE A 17 -15.47 19.56 -7.39
CA ILE A 17 -14.68 19.55 -8.61
C ILE A 17 -14.98 18.27 -9.38
N GLN A 18 -15.38 18.41 -10.63
CA GLN A 18 -15.78 17.32 -11.49
C GLN A 18 -14.74 17.08 -12.57
N ILE A 19 -14.30 15.83 -12.70
CA ILE A 19 -13.52 15.42 -13.86
C ILE A 19 -14.50 15.23 -15.01
N VAL A 20 -14.43 16.11 -16.00
CA VAL A 20 -15.32 16.09 -17.18
C VAL A 20 -14.83 15.05 -18.19
N SER A 21 -13.52 15.02 -18.44
CA SER A 21 -12.90 14.05 -19.33
C SER A 21 -11.47 13.76 -18.91
N ARG A 22 -10.99 12.58 -19.29
CA ARG A 22 -9.56 12.19 -19.21
C ARG A 22 -9.16 11.59 -20.55
N THR A 23 -8.02 12.03 -21.05
CA THR A 23 -7.31 11.40 -22.16
C THR A 23 -5.96 10.89 -21.67
N GLU A 24 -5.16 10.33 -22.55
CA GLU A 24 -3.80 9.91 -22.20
C GLU A 24 -2.89 11.08 -21.85
N ASN A 25 -3.16 12.27 -22.41
CA ASN A 25 -2.29 13.45 -22.29
C ASN A 25 -3.02 14.71 -21.78
N SER A 26 -4.30 14.62 -21.46
CA SER A 26 -5.04 15.75 -20.91
C SER A 26 -6.10 15.32 -19.90
N ILE A 27 -6.45 16.24 -19.02
CA ILE A 27 -7.58 16.12 -18.10
C ILE A 27 -8.36 17.42 -18.14
N GLN A 28 -9.69 17.32 -18.25
CA GLN A 28 -10.60 18.45 -18.15
C GLN A 28 -11.34 18.40 -16.83
N LEU A 29 -11.30 19.50 -16.11
CA LEU A 29 -11.95 19.68 -14.81
C LEU A 29 -12.96 20.79 -14.91
N LYS A 30 -14.14 20.58 -14.33
CA LYS A 30 -15.09 21.66 -14.03
C LYS A 30 -14.90 22.07 -12.58
N ILE A 31 -14.60 23.35 -12.34
CA ILE A 31 -14.36 23.94 -11.03
C ILE A 31 -15.58 24.81 -10.67
N PRO A 32 -16.56 24.24 -9.96
CA PRO A 32 -17.69 25.02 -9.45
C PRO A 32 -17.28 25.77 -8.17
N PHE A 33 -17.99 26.84 -7.84
CA PHE A 33 -17.80 27.60 -6.59
C PHE A 33 -16.40 28.18 -6.41
N ALA A 34 -15.73 28.58 -7.49
CA ALA A 34 -14.41 29.20 -7.45
C ALA A 34 -14.37 30.49 -6.59
N ASP A 35 -15.48 31.19 -6.48
CA ASP A 35 -15.67 32.39 -5.63
C ASP A 35 -15.61 32.10 -4.10
N LYS A 36 -15.63 30.81 -3.71
CA LYS A 36 -15.50 30.38 -2.30
C LYS A 36 -14.06 30.10 -1.88
N ILE A 37 -13.12 30.13 -2.81
CA ILE A 37 -11.69 29.95 -2.51
C ILE A 37 -11.18 31.28 -1.90
N LEU A 38 -10.72 31.20 -0.66
CA LEU A 38 -10.26 32.37 0.11
C LEU A 38 -8.73 32.41 0.27
N GLU A 39 -8.07 31.26 0.13
CA GLU A 39 -6.60 31.09 0.17
C GLU A 39 -6.19 30.11 -0.94
N PRO A 40 -4.94 30.15 -1.44
CA PRO A 40 -4.47 29.18 -2.41
C PRO A 40 -4.64 27.73 -1.91
N VAL A 41 -5.17 26.85 -2.74
CA VAL A 41 -5.43 25.46 -2.40
C VAL A 41 -4.99 24.53 -3.53
N ASN A 42 -4.33 23.42 -3.20
CA ASN A 42 -3.99 22.38 -4.16
C ASN A 42 -5.20 21.46 -4.38
N ILE A 43 -5.70 21.40 -5.61
CA ILE A 43 -6.84 20.53 -5.96
C ILE A 43 -6.44 19.10 -6.34
N GLY A 44 -5.15 18.85 -6.44
CA GLY A 44 -4.57 17.53 -6.78
C GLY A 44 -3.22 17.69 -7.44
N PHE A 45 -2.64 16.57 -7.85
CA PHE A 45 -1.34 16.53 -8.52
C PHE A 45 -1.49 15.99 -9.93
N ILE A 46 -0.67 16.49 -10.85
CA ILE A 46 -0.43 15.88 -12.16
C ILE A 46 0.90 15.12 -12.09
N ILE A 47 0.88 13.85 -12.41
CA ILE A 47 2.09 13.04 -12.56
C ILE A 47 2.55 13.11 -14.02
N SER A 48 3.75 13.65 -14.24
CA SER A 48 4.28 13.90 -15.58
C SER A 48 5.81 13.96 -15.56
N PRO A 49 6.52 13.44 -16.60
CA PRO A 49 7.96 13.62 -16.73
C PRO A 49 8.35 15.07 -17.05
N GLU A 50 7.45 15.84 -17.64
CA GLU A 50 7.67 17.23 -18.06
C GLU A 50 6.67 18.15 -17.36
N TYR A 51 6.98 19.44 -17.34
CA TYR A 51 6.09 20.44 -16.72
C TYR A 51 4.76 20.52 -17.48
N PRO A 52 3.59 20.33 -16.80
CA PRO A 52 2.29 20.39 -17.46
C PRO A 52 1.94 21.79 -17.95
N VAL A 53 1.19 21.86 -19.04
CA VAL A 53 0.61 23.12 -19.57
C VAL A 53 -0.87 23.11 -19.32
N TYR A 54 -1.48 24.25 -19.06
CA TYR A 54 -2.91 24.34 -18.76
C TYR A 54 -3.57 25.54 -19.43
N GLU A 55 -4.88 25.43 -19.63
CA GLU A 55 -5.75 26.49 -20.10
C GLU A 55 -6.99 26.61 -19.20
N CYS A 56 -7.32 27.83 -18.86
CA CYS A 56 -8.54 28.17 -18.14
C CYS A 56 -9.54 28.78 -19.12
N LEU A 57 -10.62 28.07 -19.37
CA LEU A 57 -11.70 28.54 -20.22
C LEU A 57 -12.67 29.40 -19.38
N GLU A 58 -13.17 30.52 -19.97
CA GLU A 58 -14.18 31.37 -19.35
C GLU A 58 -13.70 32.31 -18.23
N THR A 59 -12.39 32.43 -17.99
CA THR A 59 -11.82 33.27 -16.91
C THR A 59 -11.40 34.69 -17.37
N GLY A 60 -11.40 34.95 -18.66
CA GLY A 60 -10.89 36.21 -19.22
C GLY A 60 -9.37 36.36 -19.00
N SER A 61 -8.93 37.59 -18.62
CA SER A 61 -7.51 37.86 -18.33
C SER A 61 -7.06 37.42 -16.93
N ASN A 62 -7.98 36.96 -16.08
CA ASN A 62 -7.68 36.51 -14.73
C ASN A 62 -7.42 35.00 -14.74
N ASN A 63 -6.18 34.59 -14.49
CA ASN A 63 -5.83 33.15 -14.39
C ASN A 63 -5.88 32.69 -12.92
N PRO A 64 -6.89 31.87 -12.54
CA PRO A 64 -7.04 31.39 -11.17
C PRO A 64 -6.15 30.16 -10.86
N VAL A 65 -5.39 29.66 -11.82
CA VAL A 65 -4.63 28.41 -11.69
C VAL A 65 -3.14 28.67 -11.77
N GLU A 66 -2.40 27.91 -10.97
CA GLU A 66 -0.95 27.83 -10.99
C GLU A 66 -0.53 26.37 -10.90
N ILE A 67 0.43 25.97 -11.74
CA ILE A 67 1.12 24.68 -11.58
C ILE A 67 2.37 24.93 -10.74
N GLY A 68 2.44 24.37 -9.55
CA GLY A 68 3.58 24.55 -8.65
C GLY A 68 4.80 23.71 -9.07
N PRO A 69 5.95 23.94 -8.40
CA PRO A 69 7.16 23.17 -8.64
C PRO A 69 6.93 21.69 -8.34
N PRO A 70 7.62 20.76 -9.05
CA PRO A 70 7.46 19.35 -8.82
C PRO A 70 8.00 18.91 -7.47
N VAL A 71 7.31 17.96 -6.85
CA VAL A 71 7.83 17.11 -5.78
C VAL A 71 8.02 15.69 -6.30
N THR A 72 8.90 14.91 -5.69
CA THR A 72 9.26 13.59 -6.19
C THR A 72 8.57 12.50 -5.38
N LEU A 73 7.83 11.63 -6.06
CA LEU A 73 7.25 10.42 -5.49
C LEU A 73 7.87 9.21 -6.19
N LYS A 74 8.75 8.48 -5.51
CA LYS A 74 9.52 7.40 -6.14
C LYS A 74 10.30 7.92 -7.37
N ASP A 75 9.98 7.43 -8.55
CA ASP A 75 10.60 7.81 -9.84
C ASP A 75 9.78 8.84 -10.63
N TYR A 76 8.74 9.40 -10.02
CA TYR A 76 7.77 10.23 -10.70
C TYR A 76 7.75 11.67 -10.16
N ASN A 77 7.67 12.63 -11.05
CA ASN A 77 7.42 14.02 -10.70
C ASN A 77 5.93 14.26 -10.53
N LEU A 78 5.54 14.87 -9.41
CA LEU A 78 4.19 15.31 -9.10
C LEU A 78 4.15 16.83 -9.11
N TYR A 79 3.29 17.39 -9.94
CA TYR A 79 3.08 18.84 -10.06
C TYR A 79 1.78 19.21 -9.35
N PRO A 80 1.82 20.01 -8.27
CA PRO A 80 0.61 20.45 -7.61
C PRO A 80 -0.18 21.43 -8.49
N VAL A 81 -1.49 21.22 -8.59
CA VAL A 81 -2.42 22.13 -9.28
C VAL A 81 -3.06 23.04 -8.26
N ILE A 82 -2.64 24.29 -8.24
CA ILE A 82 -3.03 25.25 -7.21
C ILE A 82 -4.10 26.20 -7.76
N LEU A 83 -5.22 26.28 -7.07
CA LEU A 83 -6.24 27.29 -7.32
C LEU A 83 -6.01 28.50 -6.41
N ASN A 84 -5.86 29.66 -7.01
CA ASN A 84 -5.73 30.92 -6.32
C ASN A 84 -7.10 31.62 -6.16
N PRO A 85 -7.32 32.39 -5.09
CA PRO A 85 -8.53 33.18 -4.92
C PRO A 85 -8.72 34.19 -6.07
N VAL A 86 -9.89 34.15 -6.71
CA VAL A 86 -10.22 35.11 -7.76
C VAL A 86 -11.63 35.68 -7.53
N ALA A 87 -11.73 37.00 -7.44
CA ALA A 87 -13.02 37.67 -7.26
C ALA A 87 -13.87 37.61 -8.52
N GLY A 88 -15.14 37.24 -8.35
CA GLY A 88 -16.14 37.30 -9.42
C GLY A 88 -16.27 36.09 -10.33
N ILE A 89 -15.38 35.12 -10.25
CA ILE A 89 -15.48 33.87 -11.00
C ILE A 89 -16.20 32.84 -10.12
N LYS A 90 -17.39 32.39 -10.51
CA LYS A 90 -18.18 31.40 -9.78
C LYS A 90 -17.83 29.96 -10.18
N GLU A 91 -17.64 29.76 -11.47
CA GLU A 91 -17.22 28.46 -12.02
C GLU A 91 -16.37 28.68 -13.28
N PHE A 92 -15.51 27.71 -13.61
CA PHE A 92 -14.76 27.70 -14.86
C PHE A 92 -14.35 26.27 -15.22
N ASN A 93 -13.95 26.08 -16.48
CA ASN A 93 -13.39 24.83 -16.96
C ASN A 93 -11.86 24.97 -17.03
N LEU A 94 -11.16 23.94 -16.55
CA LEU A 94 -9.70 23.85 -16.57
C LEU A 94 -9.30 22.65 -17.41
N GLU A 95 -8.47 22.87 -18.42
CA GLU A 95 -7.84 21.80 -19.15
C GLU A 95 -6.33 21.77 -18.86
N ILE A 96 -5.79 20.60 -18.51
CA ILE A 96 -4.38 20.40 -18.20
C ILE A 96 -3.83 19.36 -19.17
N HIS A 97 -2.79 19.74 -19.90
CA HIS A 97 -2.04 18.89 -20.80
C HIS A 97 -0.74 18.42 -20.14
N PHE A 98 -0.41 17.15 -20.25
CA PHE A 98 0.76 16.56 -19.60
C PHE A 98 1.37 15.45 -20.46
N SER A 99 2.66 15.21 -20.28
CA SER A 99 3.34 14.04 -20.82
C SER A 99 3.09 12.83 -19.91
N LYS A 100 2.94 11.64 -20.48
CA LYS A 100 2.64 10.42 -19.74
C LYS A 100 3.91 9.63 -19.43
N TYR A 101 4.05 9.12 -18.21
CA TYR A 101 4.96 8.01 -17.93
C TYR A 101 4.39 6.71 -18.52
N GLN A 102 5.24 5.83 -19.04
CA GLN A 102 4.80 4.61 -19.76
C GLN A 102 4.03 3.62 -18.90
N ASP A 103 4.40 3.47 -17.62
CA ASP A 103 3.73 2.55 -16.68
C ASP A 103 3.95 3.07 -15.27
N ILE A 104 2.95 3.74 -14.73
CA ILE A 104 3.03 4.25 -13.36
C ILE A 104 2.67 3.09 -12.42
N LYS A 105 3.67 2.54 -11.74
CA LYS A 105 3.49 1.54 -10.71
C LYS A 105 3.97 2.08 -9.37
N LEU A 106 3.02 2.40 -8.52
CA LEU A 106 3.29 2.73 -7.13
C LEU A 106 3.16 1.48 -6.27
N PRO A 107 4.01 1.32 -5.23
CA PRO A 107 3.79 0.34 -4.18
C PRO A 107 2.37 0.46 -3.64
N HIS A 108 1.77 -0.67 -3.25
CA HIS A 108 0.36 -0.72 -2.87
C HIS A 108 -0.03 0.33 -1.84
N SER A 109 0.80 0.52 -0.83
CA SER A 109 0.61 1.47 0.26
C SER A 109 0.62 2.94 -0.18
N LEU A 110 1.57 3.32 -1.05
CA LEU A 110 1.63 4.67 -1.63
C LEU A 110 0.49 4.89 -2.62
N ALA A 111 0.18 3.89 -3.45
CA ALA A 111 -0.94 3.95 -4.38
C ALA A 111 -2.27 4.25 -3.66
N GLN A 112 -2.48 3.67 -2.47
CA GLN A 112 -3.67 3.95 -1.66
C GLN A 112 -3.73 5.41 -1.18
N VAL A 113 -2.59 6.00 -0.77
CA VAL A 113 -2.55 7.41 -0.33
C VAL A 113 -2.83 8.34 -1.50
N PHE A 114 -2.24 8.06 -2.67
CA PHE A 114 -2.23 8.99 -3.80
C PHE A 114 -3.35 8.77 -4.81
N LYS A 115 -4.11 7.68 -4.76
CA LYS A 115 -5.18 7.35 -5.75
C LYS A 115 -6.22 8.45 -5.96
N ASN A 116 -6.52 9.23 -4.91
CA ASN A 116 -7.47 10.34 -4.94
C ASN A 116 -6.79 11.71 -4.90
N LEU A 117 -5.46 11.76 -4.85
CA LEU A 117 -4.67 12.99 -4.87
C LEU A 117 -4.04 13.26 -6.23
N ILE A 118 -3.78 12.23 -7.04
CA ILE A 118 -3.23 12.39 -8.39
C ILE A 118 -4.35 12.34 -9.41
N LEU A 119 -4.56 13.45 -10.10
CA LEU A 119 -5.70 13.66 -11.02
C LEU A 119 -5.64 12.75 -12.25
N ASN A 120 -4.47 12.47 -12.77
CA ASN A 120 -4.23 11.65 -13.97
C ASN A 120 -3.67 10.25 -13.68
N TYR A 121 -3.85 9.72 -12.46
CA TYR A 121 -3.44 8.37 -12.07
C TYR A 121 -4.63 7.39 -12.06
N GLU A 122 -4.46 6.28 -12.75
CA GLU A 122 -5.36 5.13 -12.62
C GLU A 122 -4.78 4.17 -11.58
N TYR A 123 -5.59 3.80 -10.58
CA TYR A 123 -5.16 2.95 -9.48
C TYR A 123 -4.74 1.56 -9.98
N ASN A 124 -3.44 1.36 -10.13
CA ASN A 124 -2.81 0.11 -10.55
C ASN A 124 -1.60 -0.18 -9.66
N PRO A 125 -1.82 -0.64 -8.41
CA PRO A 125 -0.73 -0.88 -7.46
C PRO A 125 0.10 -2.11 -7.83
N GLU A 126 1.36 -2.10 -7.41
CA GLU A 126 2.18 -3.31 -7.45
C GLU A 126 1.56 -4.43 -6.60
N THR A 127 1.54 -5.65 -7.13
CA THR A 127 0.98 -6.84 -6.46
C THR A 127 2.05 -7.71 -5.77
N LYS A 128 3.28 -7.24 -5.71
CA LYS A 128 4.41 -7.98 -5.10
C LYS A 128 4.28 -8.04 -3.57
N PRO A 129 4.92 -9.02 -2.91
CA PRO A 129 5.07 -9.01 -1.45
C PRO A 129 5.72 -7.71 -1.00
N GLN A 130 5.15 -7.09 0.03
CA GLN A 130 5.67 -5.82 0.57
C GLN A 130 6.92 -6.07 1.42
N GLY A 131 7.91 -5.19 1.31
CA GLY A 131 9.14 -5.22 2.12
C GLY A 131 8.92 -4.56 3.49
N LEU A 132 9.37 -5.22 4.55
CA LEU A 132 9.38 -4.71 5.92
C LEU A 132 10.79 -4.81 6.49
N LEU A 133 11.38 -3.68 6.85
CA LEU A 133 12.67 -3.60 7.53
C LEU A 133 12.45 -3.26 9.00
N ILE A 134 12.98 -4.11 9.90
CA ILE A 134 12.97 -3.90 11.34
C ILE A 134 14.40 -3.61 11.78
N ILE A 135 14.65 -2.45 12.37
CA ILE A 135 15.98 -2.03 12.88
C ILE A 135 15.94 -2.06 14.39
N THR A 136 16.90 -2.75 15.01
CA THR A 136 16.86 -3.03 16.44
C THR A 136 18.27 -3.02 17.05
N PRO A 137 18.42 -2.62 18.33
CA PRO A 137 19.65 -2.86 19.09
C PRO A 137 19.96 -4.36 19.17
N ASN A 138 21.22 -4.72 19.28
CA ASN A 138 21.64 -6.12 19.42
C ASN A 138 20.97 -6.82 20.62
N SER A 139 20.77 -6.08 21.71
CA SER A 139 20.11 -6.57 22.93
C SER A 139 18.62 -6.92 22.77
N PHE A 140 17.93 -6.32 21.80
CA PHE A 140 16.51 -6.55 21.55
C PHE A 140 16.24 -7.55 20.41
N TYR A 141 17.30 -7.97 19.71
CA TYR A 141 17.19 -8.81 18.50
C TYR A 141 16.32 -10.06 18.71
N ASN A 142 16.61 -10.85 19.74
CA ASN A 142 15.84 -12.08 19.98
C ASN A 142 14.38 -11.79 20.37
N ALA A 143 14.12 -10.71 21.07
CA ALA A 143 12.79 -10.34 21.51
C ALA A 143 11.88 -9.88 20.35
N VAL A 144 12.45 -9.36 19.25
CA VAL A 144 11.69 -8.90 18.08
C VAL A 144 11.35 -10.03 17.10
N LEU A 145 12.06 -11.17 17.16
CA LEU A 145 11.86 -12.28 16.20
C LEU A 145 10.43 -12.82 16.13
N PRO A 146 9.64 -12.91 17.23
CA PRO A 146 8.23 -13.31 17.13
C PRO A 146 7.38 -12.38 16.26
N LEU A 147 7.65 -11.08 16.28
CA LEU A 147 6.99 -10.13 15.38
C LEU A 147 7.39 -10.37 13.92
N ALA A 148 8.69 -10.54 13.68
CA ALA A 148 9.20 -10.84 12.33
C ALA A 148 8.59 -12.12 11.76
N ASP A 149 8.56 -13.21 12.54
CA ASP A 149 7.95 -14.49 12.14
C ASP A 149 6.45 -14.35 11.80
N TRP A 150 5.72 -13.60 12.62
CA TRP A 150 4.31 -13.32 12.34
C TRP A 150 4.13 -12.55 11.02
N LYS A 151 4.91 -11.49 10.80
CA LYS A 151 4.84 -10.68 9.58
C LYS A 151 5.26 -11.50 8.35
N GLU A 152 6.26 -12.39 8.47
CA GLU A 152 6.63 -13.31 7.38
C GLU A 152 5.50 -14.27 7.03
N LYS A 153 4.88 -14.91 8.02
CA LYS A 153 3.71 -15.78 7.81
C LYS A 153 2.53 -15.03 7.21
N LYS A 154 2.37 -13.75 7.53
CA LYS A 154 1.35 -12.86 6.96
C LYS A 154 1.64 -12.48 5.50
N GLY A 155 2.84 -12.78 4.97
CA GLY A 155 3.20 -12.55 3.55
C GLY A 155 4.18 -11.40 3.30
N TRP A 156 4.66 -10.72 4.36
CA TRP A 156 5.67 -9.66 4.24
C TRP A 156 7.06 -10.23 3.98
N LYS A 157 7.88 -9.57 3.18
CA LYS A 157 9.31 -9.87 3.14
C LYS A 157 10.00 -9.10 4.26
N VAL A 158 10.33 -9.80 5.35
CA VAL A 158 10.88 -9.17 6.56
C VAL A 158 12.39 -9.31 6.59
N THR A 159 13.07 -8.22 6.90
CA THR A 159 14.48 -8.21 7.26
C THR A 159 14.62 -7.58 8.65
N VAL A 160 15.30 -8.27 9.55
CA VAL A 160 15.65 -7.73 10.88
C VAL A 160 17.13 -7.38 10.89
N ALA A 161 17.45 -6.11 10.96
CA ALA A 161 18.81 -5.58 10.98
C ALA A 161 19.17 -5.06 12.37
N ARG A 162 20.34 -5.45 12.86
CA ARG A 162 20.89 -4.96 14.13
C ARG A 162 21.69 -3.68 13.95
N LEU A 163 21.82 -2.86 14.98
CA LEU A 163 22.66 -1.66 14.93
C LEU A 163 24.14 -1.97 14.64
N SER A 164 24.61 -3.19 14.93
CA SER A 164 25.93 -3.65 14.49
C SER A 164 26.06 -3.81 12.98
N GLU A 165 24.93 -3.93 12.25
CA GLU A 165 24.87 -4.09 10.80
C GLU A 165 24.55 -2.76 10.09
N THR A 166 23.68 -1.95 10.67
CA THR A 166 23.27 -0.65 10.11
C THR A 166 24.22 0.50 10.47
N GLY A 167 24.99 0.35 11.54
CA GLY A 167 25.62 1.44 12.28
C GLY A 167 24.67 2.05 13.32
N ALA A 168 25.22 2.75 14.31
CA ALA A 168 24.51 3.25 15.49
C ALA A 168 24.24 4.76 15.46
N SER A 169 24.43 5.44 14.33
CA SER A 169 24.05 6.85 14.16
C SER A 169 22.85 7.00 13.25
N ALA A 170 22.08 8.08 13.40
CA ALA A 170 20.93 8.35 12.54
C ALA A 170 21.33 8.38 11.07
N THR A 171 22.47 8.99 10.73
CA THR A 171 22.97 9.01 9.34
C THR A 171 23.31 7.61 8.83
N ALA A 172 23.96 6.76 9.64
CA ALA A 172 24.31 5.41 9.23
C ALA A 172 23.06 4.54 8.99
N ILE A 173 22.06 4.63 9.87
CA ILE A 173 20.77 3.97 9.72
C ILE A 173 20.06 4.47 8.45
N LYS A 174 20.02 5.78 8.19
CA LYS A 174 19.43 6.33 6.95
C LYS A 174 20.17 5.78 5.72
N ASN A 175 21.49 5.73 5.72
CA ASN A 175 22.26 5.17 4.62
C ASN A 175 21.95 3.70 4.37
N TYR A 176 21.74 2.92 5.43
CA TYR A 176 21.33 1.51 5.33
C TYR A 176 19.92 1.38 4.72
N ILE A 177 18.96 2.17 5.17
CA ILE A 177 17.60 2.22 4.60
C ILE A 177 17.66 2.63 3.14
N THR A 178 18.44 3.65 2.79
CA THR A 178 18.64 4.11 1.41
C THR A 178 19.25 3.01 0.52
N ASN A 179 20.25 2.29 1.03
CA ASN A 179 20.82 1.15 0.32
C ASN A 179 19.78 0.04 0.09
N ALA A 180 19.00 -0.30 1.12
CA ALA A 180 17.92 -1.28 1.03
C ALA A 180 16.85 -0.87 0.00
N TYR A 181 16.49 0.41 -0.01
CA TYR A 181 15.51 0.96 -0.93
C TYR A 181 15.91 0.80 -2.41
N TYR A 182 17.19 1.02 -2.74
CA TYR A 182 17.66 0.94 -4.13
C TYR A 182 18.05 -0.48 -4.57
N ASN A 183 18.49 -1.34 -3.65
CA ASN A 183 19.16 -2.60 -4.03
C ASN A 183 18.39 -3.86 -3.63
N TRP A 184 17.34 -3.78 -2.79
CA TRP A 184 16.59 -4.97 -2.42
C TRP A 184 15.39 -5.22 -3.34
N ASN A 185 14.99 -6.48 -3.44
CA ASN A 185 13.80 -6.90 -4.19
C ASN A 185 12.92 -7.84 -3.34
N PRO A 186 11.74 -7.38 -2.88
CA PRO A 186 11.24 -6.01 -2.96
C PRO A 186 12.01 -5.06 -2.04
N PRO A 187 12.05 -3.77 -2.35
CA PRO A 187 12.55 -2.75 -1.43
C PRO A 187 11.64 -2.63 -0.20
N PRO A 188 12.14 -2.10 0.93
CA PRO A 188 11.28 -1.82 2.07
C PRO A 188 10.25 -0.75 1.74
N GLU A 189 8.97 -1.04 1.98
CA GLU A 189 7.90 -0.06 2.01
C GLU A 189 7.64 0.45 3.43
N TYR A 190 8.00 -0.36 4.43
CA TYR A 190 7.80 -0.06 5.83
C TYR A 190 9.07 -0.28 6.61
N VAL A 191 9.33 0.62 7.56
CA VAL A 191 10.46 0.54 8.50
C VAL A 191 9.93 0.64 9.93
N ILE A 192 10.34 -0.30 10.77
CA ILE A 192 10.11 -0.27 12.22
C ILE A 192 11.42 -0.03 12.93
N LEU A 193 11.52 1.07 13.67
CA LEU A 193 12.61 1.32 14.61
C LEU A 193 12.23 0.75 15.99
N VAL A 194 13.02 -0.18 16.52
CA VAL A 194 12.73 -0.84 17.80
C VAL A 194 13.65 -0.32 18.88
N GLY A 195 13.12 0.50 19.76
CA GLY A 195 13.84 1.17 20.84
C GLY A 195 13.49 2.66 20.94
N ASP A 196 13.70 3.24 22.10
CA ASP A 196 13.63 4.68 22.30
C ASP A 196 14.80 5.41 21.60
N LYS A 197 14.87 6.74 21.72
CA LYS A 197 15.92 7.54 21.07
C LYS A 197 17.34 7.23 21.56
N ASP A 198 17.49 6.73 22.78
CA ASP A 198 18.78 6.40 23.37
C ASP A 198 19.28 5.04 22.88
N SER A 199 18.35 4.16 22.51
CA SER A 199 18.62 2.84 21.92
C SER A 199 18.76 2.87 20.40
N VAL A 200 17.86 3.58 19.70
CA VAL A 200 17.89 3.79 18.24
C VAL A 200 17.76 5.29 17.98
N PRO A 201 18.85 5.97 17.57
CA PRO A 201 18.85 7.42 17.40
C PRO A 201 17.77 7.90 16.41
N CYS A 202 17.35 9.14 16.60
CA CYS A 202 16.47 9.88 15.68
C CYS A 202 17.19 11.09 15.09
N PHE A 203 16.60 11.75 14.14
CA PHE A 203 17.04 13.08 13.72
C PHE A 203 16.49 14.16 14.66
N THR A 204 17.11 15.33 14.59
CA THR A 204 16.63 16.55 15.24
C THR A 204 16.42 17.62 14.18
N VAL A 205 15.17 18.08 14.03
CA VAL A 205 14.80 19.18 13.14
C VAL A 205 14.16 20.28 13.97
N SER A 206 14.66 21.50 13.83
CA SER A 206 14.21 22.68 14.62
C SER A 206 14.17 22.37 16.14
N SER A 207 15.21 21.70 16.64
CA SER A 207 15.38 21.27 18.04
C SER A 207 14.41 20.19 18.53
N ASN A 208 13.64 19.55 17.66
CA ASN A 208 12.67 18.52 18.01
C ASN A 208 13.05 17.15 17.44
N PRO A 209 12.81 16.05 18.19
CA PRO A 209 13.09 14.70 17.71
C PRO A 209 12.10 14.30 16.62
N THR A 210 12.62 13.64 15.59
CA THR A 210 11.81 13.16 14.47
C THR A 210 12.43 11.95 13.78
N ASP A 211 11.59 11.03 13.32
CA ASP A 211 11.99 9.90 12.49
C ASP A 211 11.71 10.15 10.99
N HIS A 212 11.04 11.25 10.66
CA HIS A 212 10.67 11.56 9.28
C HIS A 212 11.85 11.56 8.30
N PRO A 213 13.04 12.13 8.58
CA PRO A 213 14.15 12.16 7.64
C PRO A 213 14.67 10.78 7.22
N TYR A 214 14.34 9.71 7.93
CA TYR A 214 14.62 8.34 7.47
C TYR A 214 13.83 7.95 6.21
N THR A 215 12.73 8.62 5.94
CA THR A 215 11.79 8.29 4.86
C THR A 215 12.02 9.07 3.56
N THR A 216 12.75 10.18 3.61
CA THR A 216 13.03 11.05 2.47
C THR A 216 14.31 10.55 1.77
N ILE A 217 14.14 9.67 0.77
CA ILE A 217 15.25 8.96 0.11
C ILE A 217 15.49 9.53 -1.28
N LYS A 218 14.43 9.75 -2.03
CA LYS A 218 14.46 10.22 -3.40
C LYS A 218 14.00 11.67 -3.50
N GLY A 219 14.55 12.41 -4.46
CA GLY A 219 14.28 13.84 -4.58
C GLY A 219 15.04 14.68 -3.57
N ASN A 220 14.72 15.96 -3.54
CA ASN A 220 15.22 16.93 -2.56
C ASN A 220 14.01 17.66 -1.95
N ASP A 221 13.04 16.89 -1.50
CA ASP A 221 11.81 17.37 -0.91
C ASP A 221 11.50 16.63 0.41
N PHE A 222 10.36 16.95 1.01
CA PHE A 222 9.95 16.41 2.31
C PHE A 222 8.94 15.25 2.20
N LEU A 223 8.64 14.75 1.01
CA LEU A 223 7.74 13.62 0.84
C LEU A 223 8.39 12.31 1.27
N SER A 224 7.59 11.41 1.83
CA SER A 224 8.06 10.09 2.23
C SER A 224 8.03 9.11 1.06
N ASP A 225 9.14 8.39 0.85
CA ASP A 225 9.24 7.29 -0.11
C ASP A 225 8.86 5.94 0.49
N LEU A 226 8.79 5.85 1.81
CA LEU A 226 8.39 4.69 2.60
C LEU A 226 7.74 5.14 3.90
N PHE A 227 7.13 4.21 4.63
CA PHE A 227 6.46 4.49 5.90
C PHE A 227 7.30 4.04 7.08
N ILE A 228 7.36 4.85 8.13
CA ILE A 228 8.16 4.58 9.32
C ILE A 228 7.31 4.68 10.58
N GLY A 229 7.64 3.86 11.57
CA GLY A 229 7.12 3.97 12.93
C GLY A 229 8.14 3.45 13.93
N ARG A 230 8.01 3.92 15.16
CA ARG A 230 8.90 3.57 16.26
C ARG A 230 8.16 2.75 17.31
N LEU A 231 8.65 1.55 17.62
CA LEU A 231 8.31 0.89 18.87
C LEU A 231 9.21 1.49 19.94
N SER A 232 8.79 2.62 20.50
CA SER A 232 9.58 3.38 21.47
C SER A 232 9.52 2.69 22.82
N VAL A 233 10.52 1.86 23.11
CA VAL A 233 10.63 1.00 24.29
C VAL A 233 12.00 1.16 24.94
N ALA A 234 12.04 1.22 26.26
CA ALA A 234 13.27 1.42 27.04
C ALA A 234 14.00 0.09 27.36
N ASN A 235 13.29 -1.03 27.33
CA ASN A 235 13.82 -2.33 27.74
C ASN A 235 13.05 -3.50 27.06
N VAL A 236 13.57 -4.73 27.26
CA VAL A 236 13.00 -5.95 26.68
C VAL A 236 11.59 -6.24 27.21
N ASN A 237 11.24 -5.88 28.45
CA ASN A 237 9.90 -6.13 28.99
C ASN A 237 8.86 -5.24 28.31
N ASP A 238 9.18 -3.98 28.07
CA ASP A 238 8.34 -3.07 27.29
C ASP A 238 8.18 -3.59 25.88
N LEU A 239 9.28 -4.04 25.24
CA LEU A 239 9.24 -4.61 23.89
C LEU A 239 8.34 -5.84 23.82
N ASN A 240 8.47 -6.77 24.76
CA ASN A 240 7.64 -7.97 24.83
C ASN A 240 6.14 -7.59 24.97
N THR A 241 5.84 -6.55 25.75
CA THR A 241 4.47 -6.04 25.91
C THR A 241 3.93 -5.50 24.60
N VAL A 242 4.70 -4.66 23.91
CA VAL A 242 4.29 -4.05 22.63
C VAL A 242 4.13 -5.11 21.54
N ILE A 243 5.05 -6.07 21.44
CA ILE A 243 4.96 -7.19 20.47
C ILE A 243 3.74 -8.06 20.76
N ALA A 244 3.47 -8.38 22.03
CA ALA A 244 2.27 -9.14 22.39
C ALA A 244 0.99 -8.41 21.97
N LYS A 245 0.93 -7.09 22.17
CA LYS A 245 -0.17 -6.24 21.71
C LYS A 245 -0.35 -6.35 20.19
N ILE A 246 0.72 -6.13 19.40
CA ILE A 246 0.67 -6.14 17.94
C ILE A 246 0.21 -7.50 17.42
N ILE A 247 0.86 -8.59 17.86
CA ILE A 247 0.55 -9.94 17.39
C ILE A 247 -0.90 -10.32 17.73
N ASN A 248 -1.37 -10.05 18.95
CA ASN A 248 -2.73 -10.39 19.32
C ASN A 248 -3.76 -9.50 18.61
N TYR A 249 -3.50 -8.21 18.47
CA TYR A 249 -4.38 -7.30 17.74
C TYR A 249 -4.59 -7.75 16.29
N GLU A 250 -3.52 -8.15 15.58
CA GLU A 250 -3.62 -8.61 14.20
C GLU A 250 -4.13 -10.05 14.09
N ARG A 251 -3.57 -10.98 14.88
CA ARG A 251 -3.79 -12.43 14.72
C ARG A 251 -5.00 -12.96 15.49
N ASN A 252 -5.19 -12.46 16.72
CA ASN A 252 -6.21 -12.94 17.66
C ASN A 252 -6.95 -11.76 18.27
N PRO A 253 -7.66 -10.93 17.46
CA PRO A 253 -8.40 -9.79 17.97
C PRO A 253 -9.39 -10.21 19.07
N TYR A 254 -9.54 -9.37 20.09
CA TYR A 254 -10.43 -9.66 21.21
C TYR A 254 -11.89 -9.60 20.78
N THR A 255 -12.52 -10.75 20.63
CA THR A 255 -13.89 -10.91 20.12
C THR A 255 -14.90 -11.40 21.18
N THR A 256 -14.51 -11.49 22.44
CA THR A 256 -15.46 -11.80 23.55
C THR A 256 -16.47 -10.67 23.74
N ASP A 257 -16.04 -9.42 23.63
CA ASP A 257 -16.89 -8.24 23.43
C ASP A 257 -16.60 -7.69 22.03
N THR A 258 -17.54 -7.78 21.11
CA THR A 258 -17.34 -7.30 19.73
C THR A 258 -17.75 -5.85 19.56
N LEU A 259 -18.43 -5.26 20.52
CA LEU A 259 -18.96 -3.90 20.40
C LEU A 259 -17.85 -2.86 20.37
N TRP A 260 -16.67 -3.13 20.96
CA TRP A 260 -15.56 -2.17 20.95
C TRP A 260 -15.04 -1.86 19.53
N PHE A 261 -15.21 -2.78 18.56
CA PHE A 261 -14.85 -2.53 17.16
C PHE A 261 -15.70 -1.44 16.49
N LYS A 262 -16.82 -1.09 17.08
CA LYS A 262 -17.77 -0.09 16.56
C LYS A 262 -17.96 1.09 17.53
N ARG A 263 -17.00 1.30 18.45
CA ARG A 263 -16.95 2.44 19.36
C ARG A 263 -15.71 3.28 19.13
N THR A 264 -15.81 4.58 19.31
CA THR A 264 -14.68 5.52 19.29
C THR A 264 -14.86 6.61 20.32
N LEU A 265 -13.77 7.30 20.67
CA LEU A 265 -13.77 8.42 21.60
C LEU A 265 -13.18 9.67 20.94
N MET A 266 -13.96 10.74 20.92
CA MET A 266 -13.55 12.08 20.49
C MET A 266 -13.31 13.00 21.67
N VAL A 267 -12.11 13.48 21.83
CA VAL A 267 -11.74 14.43 22.90
C VAL A 267 -11.34 15.76 22.30
N ALA A 268 -11.90 16.86 22.82
CA ALA A 268 -11.58 18.20 22.32
C ALA A 268 -11.40 19.22 23.44
N GLY A 269 -10.35 20.02 23.31
CA GLY A 269 -10.11 21.19 24.16
C GLY A 269 -10.02 22.48 23.37
N ASN A 270 -11.05 23.33 23.43
CA ASN A 270 -10.96 24.67 22.89
C ASN A 270 -9.92 25.51 23.66
N TYR A 271 -9.42 26.55 23.01
CA TYR A 271 -8.44 27.44 23.64
C TYR A 271 -9.11 28.28 24.76
N PRO A 272 -8.38 28.58 25.86
CA PRO A 272 -8.99 29.16 27.07
C PRO A 272 -9.64 30.52 26.85
N ASP A 273 -9.13 31.31 25.95
CA ASP A 273 -9.53 32.73 25.82
C ASP A 273 -10.56 32.98 24.71
N ASN A 274 -11.36 31.96 24.36
CA ASN A 274 -12.36 32.02 23.29
C ASN A 274 -11.80 32.42 21.88
N GLN A 275 -10.50 32.50 21.74
CA GLN A 275 -9.87 32.95 20.48
C GLN A 275 -9.89 31.91 19.39
N MET A 276 -9.90 30.62 19.76
CA MET A 276 -10.00 29.50 18.81
C MET A 276 -10.95 28.42 19.31
N THR A 277 -12.00 28.19 18.57
CA THR A 277 -13.05 27.20 18.88
C THR A 277 -13.02 25.98 17.97
N THR A 278 -12.01 25.86 17.11
CA THR A 278 -11.94 24.82 16.05
C THR A 278 -11.78 23.38 16.54
N PRO A 279 -11.20 23.07 17.73
CA PRO A 279 -11.09 21.70 18.21
C PRO A 279 -12.44 20.96 18.30
N ILE A 280 -13.45 21.56 18.89
CA ILE A 280 -14.78 20.92 19.04
C ILE A 280 -15.46 20.69 17.69
N PRO A 281 -15.59 21.67 16.78
CA PRO A 281 -16.10 21.45 15.43
C PRO A 281 -15.36 20.36 14.65
N THR A 282 -14.03 20.30 14.74
CA THR A 282 -13.23 19.23 14.12
C THR A 282 -13.65 17.85 14.62
N LYS A 283 -13.80 17.70 15.94
CA LYS A 283 -14.22 16.42 16.53
C LYS A 283 -15.68 16.06 16.21
N ARG A 284 -16.56 17.05 16.07
CA ARG A 284 -17.94 16.81 15.63
C ARG A 284 -17.99 16.30 14.19
N TRP A 285 -17.14 16.84 13.30
CA TRP A 285 -17.03 16.34 11.93
C TRP A 285 -16.52 14.89 11.91
N VAL A 286 -15.41 14.59 12.61
CA VAL A 286 -14.87 13.21 12.68
C VAL A 286 -15.91 12.25 13.25
N ARG A 287 -16.62 12.67 14.31
CA ARG A 287 -17.73 11.90 14.89
C ARG A 287 -18.81 11.57 13.87
N GLU A 288 -19.24 12.55 13.10
CA GLU A 288 -20.26 12.35 12.05
C GLU A 288 -19.79 11.33 11.00
N LYS A 289 -18.52 11.41 10.55
CA LYS A 289 -17.96 10.44 9.59
C LYS A 289 -17.93 9.02 10.16
N PHE A 290 -17.56 8.83 11.42
CA PHE A 290 -17.65 7.52 12.07
C PHE A 290 -19.10 6.98 12.13
N LEU A 291 -20.05 7.80 12.53
CA LEU A 291 -21.47 7.40 12.57
C LEU A 291 -21.97 7.01 11.17
N ASN A 292 -21.64 7.80 10.14
CA ASN A 292 -22.01 7.50 8.76
C ASN A 292 -21.33 6.22 8.22
N SER A 293 -20.18 5.84 8.79
CA SER A 293 -19.47 4.57 8.48
C SER A 293 -19.97 3.39 9.33
N GLY A 294 -21.11 3.53 10.03
CA GLY A 294 -21.77 2.45 10.76
C GLY A 294 -21.18 2.17 12.16
N TYR A 295 -20.44 3.12 12.74
CA TYR A 295 -20.12 3.06 14.17
C TYR A 295 -21.39 3.40 14.98
N TYR A 296 -21.69 2.60 15.99
CA TYR A 296 -22.93 2.81 16.73
C TYR A 296 -22.76 3.75 17.93
N GLN A 297 -21.53 3.91 18.45
CA GLN A 297 -21.23 4.78 19.58
C GLN A 297 -19.94 5.56 19.34
N VAL A 298 -20.06 6.88 19.40
CA VAL A 298 -18.93 7.81 19.35
C VAL A 298 -19.03 8.75 20.54
N ASP A 299 -18.29 8.40 21.58
CA ASP A 299 -18.24 9.17 22.83
C ASP A 299 -17.56 10.53 22.60
N THR A 300 -17.95 11.51 23.39
CA THR A 300 -17.37 12.86 23.31
C THR A 300 -17.02 13.39 24.70
N VAL A 301 -15.82 13.95 24.84
CA VAL A 301 -15.34 14.62 26.05
C VAL A 301 -14.78 15.98 25.65
N PHE A 302 -15.56 17.05 25.80
CA PHE A 302 -15.27 18.37 25.26
C PHE A 302 -15.09 19.43 26.33
N TYR A 303 -14.03 20.22 26.21
CA TYR A 303 -13.81 21.42 26.97
C TYR A 303 -14.06 22.68 26.13
N PRO A 304 -14.85 23.65 26.57
CA PRO A 304 -15.77 23.52 27.72
C PRO A 304 -16.94 22.57 27.45
N PRO A 305 -17.69 22.04 28.44
CA PRO A 305 -17.57 22.35 29.85
C PRO A 305 -16.63 21.43 30.65
N VAL A 306 -16.19 20.31 30.07
CA VAL A 306 -15.42 19.27 30.80
C VAL A 306 -13.97 19.70 31.01
N SER A 307 -13.59 20.14 32.18
CA SER A 307 -12.19 20.49 32.49
C SER A 307 -11.33 19.28 32.89
N ASN A 308 -11.89 18.35 33.69
CA ASN A 308 -11.25 17.11 34.10
C ASN A 308 -11.81 15.95 33.28
N GLY A 309 -10.99 15.38 32.40
CA GLY A 309 -11.37 14.29 31.51
C GLY A 309 -11.21 12.89 32.09
N VAL A 310 -10.55 12.75 33.27
CA VAL A 310 -10.08 11.46 33.80
C VAL A 310 -11.20 10.40 33.82
N THR A 311 -12.32 10.69 34.47
CA THR A 311 -13.42 9.72 34.58
C THR A 311 -14.02 9.38 33.23
N ALA A 312 -14.32 10.38 32.39
CA ALA A 312 -15.02 10.15 31.14
C ALA A 312 -14.15 9.40 30.12
N VAL A 313 -12.87 9.81 29.97
CA VAL A 313 -11.91 9.14 29.08
C VAL A 313 -11.64 7.72 29.55
N THR A 314 -11.38 7.52 30.87
CA THR A 314 -11.12 6.19 31.46
C THR A 314 -12.30 5.25 31.23
N ASN A 315 -13.52 5.70 31.46
CA ASN A 315 -14.72 4.87 31.27
C ASN A 315 -14.89 4.46 29.81
N SER A 316 -14.76 5.39 28.86
CA SER A 316 -14.88 5.09 27.43
C SER A 316 -13.76 4.14 26.94
N VAL A 317 -12.51 4.38 27.32
CA VAL A 317 -11.37 3.53 26.93
C VAL A 317 -11.49 2.13 27.56
N ASN A 318 -11.88 2.02 28.84
CA ASN A 318 -12.03 0.74 29.51
C ASN A 318 -13.22 -0.06 28.97
N GLN A 319 -14.30 0.62 28.58
CA GLN A 319 -15.40 -0.02 27.85
C GLN A 319 -14.92 -0.62 26.53
N GLY A 320 -13.92 0.01 25.90
CA GLY A 320 -13.29 -0.41 24.65
C GLY A 320 -13.73 0.45 23.46
N VAL A 321 -12.74 1.02 22.81
CA VAL A 321 -12.86 1.86 21.60
C VAL A 321 -11.76 1.51 20.61
N THR A 322 -12.00 1.65 19.30
CA THR A 322 -10.99 1.44 18.26
C THR A 322 -10.05 2.62 18.09
N PHE A 323 -10.60 3.83 18.30
CA PHE A 323 -9.84 5.07 18.16
C PHE A 323 -10.12 6.01 19.34
N VAL A 324 -9.05 6.67 19.80
CA VAL A 324 -9.12 7.85 20.67
C VAL A 324 -8.51 9.00 19.89
N ASN A 325 -9.31 9.99 19.55
CA ASN A 325 -8.86 11.13 18.78
C ASN A 325 -8.97 12.41 19.59
N TYR A 326 -7.83 12.96 19.97
CA TYR A 326 -7.71 14.23 20.67
C TYR A 326 -7.33 15.37 19.74
N ARG A 327 -8.00 16.51 19.90
CA ARG A 327 -7.63 17.79 19.31
C ARG A 327 -7.77 18.88 20.37
N GLY A 328 -6.67 19.52 20.71
CA GLY A 328 -6.69 20.54 21.75
C GLY A 328 -5.68 21.65 21.57
N GLY A 329 -5.75 22.67 22.43
CA GLY A 329 -4.91 23.84 22.40
C GLY A 329 -3.77 23.80 23.41
N ILE A 330 -3.85 22.97 24.45
CA ILE A 330 -2.86 22.91 25.52
C ILE A 330 -2.60 21.46 25.89
N ALA A 331 -1.31 21.13 25.94
CA ALA A 331 -0.80 19.84 26.40
C ALA A 331 0.64 19.95 26.86
N SER A 332 1.10 18.96 27.58
CA SER A 332 2.49 18.76 27.98
C SER A 332 3.03 17.43 27.43
N TRP A 333 4.30 17.17 27.62
CA TRP A 333 4.89 15.87 27.30
C TRP A 333 4.27 14.72 28.10
N SER A 334 3.60 15.01 29.21
CA SER A 334 2.97 14.00 30.08
C SER A 334 1.46 13.84 29.89
N GLY A 335 0.82 14.61 29.00
CA GLY A 335 -0.62 14.44 28.72
C GLY A 335 -1.33 15.68 28.22
N TRP A 336 -2.66 15.59 28.17
CA TRP A 336 -3.57 16.65 27.79
C TRP A 336 -3.96 17.49 29.01
N ASP A 337 -4.02 18.80 28.86
CA ASP A 337 -4.42 19.70 29.96
C ASP A 337 -5.91 20.01 29.96
N ARG A 338 -6.55 19.99 28.77
CA ARG A 338 -7.98 20.32 28.67
C ARG A 338 -8.68 19.52 27.57
N PRO A 339 -9.59 18.60 27.89
CA PRO A 339 -9.80 18.02 29.21
C PRO A 339 -8.52 17.32 29.71
N SER A 340 -8.25 17.39 31.03
CA SER A 340 -7.03 16.83 31.57
C SER A 340 -7.03 15.30 31.56
N PHE A 341 -5.93 14.72 31.09
CA PHE A 341 -5.66 13.28 31.09
C PHE A 341 -4.15 13.03 30.91
N TYR A 342 -3.51 12.38 31.88
CA TYR A 342 -2.06 12.32 31.98
C TYR A 342 -1.51 10.88 32.01
N ASN A 343 -0.19 10.72 32.03
CA ASN A 343 0.51 9.44 32.14
C ASN A 343 0.00 8.56 33.26
N THR A 344 -0.27 9.13 34.44
CA THR A 344 -0.82 8.41 35.60
C THR A 344 -2.17 7.82 35.32
N ASP A 345 -3.02 8.51 34.56
CA ASP A 345 -4.37 8.05 34.19
C ASP A 345 -4.29 6.91 33.17
N VAL A 346 -3.36 6.99 32.21
CA VAL A 346 -3.08 5.90 31.25
C VAL A 346 -2.61 4.64 31.98
N ILE A 347 -1.74 4.76 32.96
CA ILE A 347 -1.29 3.64 33.79
C ILE A 347 -2.47 3.04 34.58
N GLY A 348 -3.47 3.85 34.95
CA GLY A 348 -4.69 3.42 35.64
C GLY A 348 -5.71 2.68 34.75
N LEU A 349 -5.57 2.65 33.42
CA LEU A 349 -6.49 2.00 32.52
C LEU A 349 -6.59 0.49 32.75
N SER A 350 -7.74 -0.10 32.37
CA SER A 350 -8.03 -1.53 32.45
C SER A 350 -8.73 -2.06 31.19
N ASN A 351 -8.41 -1.46 30.04
CA ASN A 351 -9.02 -1.81 28.76
C ASN A 351 -8.56 -3.16 28.17
N ASN A 352 -7.56 -3.81 28.78
CA ASN A 352 -7.06 -5.11 28.35
C ASN A 352 -6.73 -5.14 26.83
N TRP A 353 -7.15 -6.16 26.13
CA TRP A 353 -6.92 -6.36 24.69
C TRP A 353 -7.75 -5.44 23.77
N LYS A 354 -8.63 -4.59 24.31
CA LYS A 354 -9.38 -3.57 23.56
C LYS A 354 -8.51 -2.33 23.37
N LEU A 355 -7.51 -2.42 22.50
CA LEU A 355 -6.42 -1.46 22.35
C LEU A 355 -6.71 -0.45 21.24
N PRO A 356 -6.99 0.82 21.55
CA PRO A 356 -7.22 1.85 20.55
C PRO A 356 -5.96 2.29 19.82
N VAL A 357 -6.14 2.86 18.64
CA VAL A 357 -5.17 3.80 18.05
C VAL A 357 -5.46 5.17 18.64
N VAL A 358 -4.43 5.82 19.18
CA VAL A 358 -4.53 7.19 19.74
C VAL A 358 -3.92 8.18 18.76
N THR A 359 -4.70 9.15 18.30
CA THR A 359 -4.22 10.31 17.55
C THR A 359 -4.36 11.55 18.42
N SER A 360 -3.23 12.12 18.81
CA SER A 360 -3.13 13.28 19.70
C SER A 360 -2.66 14.50 18.93
N ILE A 361 -3.63 15.25 18.38
CA ILE A 361 -3.35 16.39 17.50
C ILE A 361 -3.20 17.65 18.34
N VAL A 362 -2.05 17.75 18.97
CA VAL A 362 -1.60 18.84 19.84
C VAL A 362 -0.08 18.71 20.03
N CYS A 363 0.56 19.78 20.46
CA CYS A 363 2.02 19.81 20.74
C CYS A 363 2.45 18.86 21.88
N LEU A 364 3.74 18.55 21.94
CA LEU A 364 4.49 17.85 22.99
C LEU A 364 4.13 16.38 23.29
N THR A 365 2.92 15.93 23.05
CA THR A 365 2.46 14.60 23.52
C THR A 365 3.19 13.41 22.89
N GLY A 366 3.84 13.60 21.73
CA GLY A 366 4.74 12.65 21.08
C GLY A 366 6.21 13.03 21.17
N ASN A 367 6.59 13.85 22.13
CA ASN A 367 7.99 14.26 22.31
C ASN A 367 8.80 13.17 23.04
N PHE A 368 9.28 12.21 22.29
CA PHE A 368 10.07 11.09 22.84
C PHE A 368 11.52 11.46 23.23
N ASN A 369 11.86 12.77 23.36
CA ASN A 369 12.98 13.22 24.16
C ASN A 369 12.67 13.22 25.67
N ALA A 370 11.38 13.32 26.03
CA ALA A 370 10.93 13.15 27.41
C ALA A 370 10.60 11.68 27.65
N GLU A 371 11.17 11.07 28.70
CA GLU A 371 11.08 9.64 28.97
C GLU A 371 10.38 9.36 30.31
N PRO A 372 9.21 8.66 30.33
CA PRO A 372 8.38 8.40 29.16
C PRO A 372 7.51 9.60 28.79
N CYS A 373 7.38 9.91 27.50
CA CYS A 373 6.37 10.85 27.05
C CYS A 373 4.97 10.21 27.06
N PHE A 374 3.93 11.04 26.84
CA PHE A 374 2.54 10.57 26.87
C PHE A 374 2.28 9.45 25.86
N GLY A 375 2.79 9.58 24.61
CA GLY A 375 2.65 8.54 23.59
C GLY A 375 3.34 7.23 23.96
N GLU A 376 4.51 7.28 24.58
CA GLU A 376 5.22 6.09 25.06
C GLU A 376 4.47 5.40 26.18
N THR A 377 3.89 6.17 27.10
CA THR A 377 3.07 5.62 28.19
C THR A 377 1.87 4.86 27.65
N TRP A 378 1.15 5.40 26.64
CA TRP A 378 0.07 4.68 25.98
C TRP A 378 0.54 3.38 25.33
N LEU A 379 1.70 3.41 24.65
CA LEU A 379 2.23 2.25 23.95
C LEU A 379 2.72 1.16 24.91
N ARG A 380 3.47 1.52 25.96
CA ARG A 380 4.14 0.59 26.89
C ARG A 380 3.22 0.03 27.99
N ALA A 381 2.07 0.66 28.28
CA ALA A 381 1.21 0.31 29.41
C ALA A 381 0.81 -1.15 29.44
N GLY A 382 0.83 -1.77 30.62
CA GLY A 382 0.49 -3.17 30.86
C GLY A 382 1.69 -4.12 30.84
N ASN A 383 1.39 -5.37 30.54
CA ASN A 383 2.38 -6.44 30.34
C ASN A 383 1.83 -7.45 29.31
N PRO A 384 2.62 -8.44 28.84
CA PRO A 384 2.17 -9.37 27.79
C PRO A 384 0.89 -10.17 28.10
N SER A 385 0.60 -10.43 29.38
CA SER A 385 -0.59 -11.18 29.82
C SER A 385 -1.78 -10.28 30.14
N ASN A 386 -1.51 -9.03 30.50
CA ASN A 386 -2.53 -8.04 30.85
C ASN A 386 -2.17 -6.69 30.22
N PRO A 387 -2.31 -6.57 28.90
CA PRO A 387 -2.02 -5.34 28.18
C PRO A 387 -3.07 -4.28 28.48
N LYS A 388 -2.69 -3.02 28.32
CA LYS A 388 -3.57 -1.86 28.42
C LYS A 388 -3.00 -0.66 27.67
N GLY A 389 -3.69 0.46 27.66
CA GLY A 389 -3.29 1.64 26.88
C GLY A 389 -3.66 1.50 25.41
N ALA A 390 -2.71 1.66 24.48
CA ALA A 390 -2.95 1.72 23.06
C ALA A 390 -2.13 0.69 22.26
N ILE A 391 -2.56 0.44 21.00
CA ILE A 391 -1.79 -0.32 20.02
C ILE A 391 -0.79 0.57 19.28
N ALA A 392 -1.11 1.83 19.12
CA ALA A 392 -0.26 2.85 18.51
C ALA A 392 -0.66 4.25 18.98
N PHE A 393 0.28 5.17 18.90
CA PHE A 393 0.08 6.58 19.20
C PHE A 393 0.69 7.45 18.11
N PHE A 394 -0.06 8.45 17.64
CA PHE A 394 0.41 9.45 16.70
C PHE A 394 0.32 10.83 17.33
N GLY A 395 1.44 11.52 17.49
CA GLY A 395 1.49 12.81 18.18
C GLY A 395 2.70 13.66 17.85
N ALA A 396 2.66 14.93 18.24
CA ALA A 396 3.69 15.91 17.93
C ALA A 396 4.80 15.95 18.98
N SER A 397 6.04 16.13 18.50
CA SER A 397 7.21 16.38 19.33
C SER A 397 7.40 17.85 19.70
N PRO A 398 7.18 18.84 18.81
CA PRO A 398 7.42 20.26 19.08
C PRO A 398 6.55 20.84 20.20
N PRO A 399 7.03 21.88 20.89
CA PRO A 399 6.25 22.59 21.92
C PRO A 399 5.15 23.49 21.34
N THR A 400 5.18 23.78 20.06
CA THR A 400 4.21 24.63 19.39
C THR A 400 3.78 23.99 18.07
N THR A 401 2.47 23.94 17.84
CA THR A 401 1.84 23.59 16.57
C THR A 401 0.69 24.53 16.30
N HIS A 402 0.39 24.82 15.04
CA HIS A 402 -0.61 25.82 14.69
C HIS A 402 -1.99 25.19 14.41
N SER A 403 -3.04 25.85 14.86
CA SER A 403 -4.41 25.32 14.82
C SER A 403 -4.91 24.94 13.44
N ARG A 404 -4.70 25.78 12.43
CA ARG A 404 -5.24 25.53 11.08
C ARG A 404 -4.63 24.26 10.46
N TRP A 405 -3.33 24.07 10.56
CA TRP A 405 -2.64 22.89 10.05
C TRP A 405 -2.96 21.63 10.85
N ASN A 406 -3.08 21.74 12.18
CA ASN A 406 -3.55 20.65 13.03
C ASN A 406 -4.95 20.17 12.62
N ASN A 407 -5.86 21.10 12.23
CA ASN A 407 -7.18 20.71 11.76
C ASN A 407 -7.09 19.92 10.45
N CYS A 408 -6.26 20.36 9.49
CA CYS A 408 -6.05 19.63 8.22
C CYS A 408 -5.44 18.24 8.46
N LEU A 409 -4.40 18.15 9.29
CA LEU A 409 -3.78 16.88 9.66
C LEU A 409 -4.83 15.89 10.22
N ASP A 410 -5.63 16.36 11.15
CA ASP A 410 -6.67 15.57 11.82
C ASP A 410 -7.75 15.09 10.84
N PHE A 411 -8.25 15.99 10.00
CA PHE A 411 -9.19 15.66 8.94
C PHE A 411 -8.61 14.64 7.96
N GLY A 412 -7.39 14.86 7.48
CA GLY A 412 -6.75 14.00 6.50
C GLY A 412 -6.54 12.56 6.99
N ILE A 413 -6.22 12.35 8.28
CA ILE A 413 -6.12 11.02 8.88
C ILE A 413 -7.46 10.29 8.77
N TYR A 414 -8.56 10.91 9.19
CA TYR A 414 -9.87 10.26 9.24
C TYR A 414 -10.60 10.26 7.89
N HIS A 415 -10.29 11.20 7.01
CA HIS A 415 -10.67 11.10 5.60
C HIS A 415 -9.99 9.90 4.93
N GLY A 416 -8.68 9.75 5.14
CA GLY A 416 -7.91 8.60 4.66
C GLY A 416 -8.51 7.28 5.13
N LEU A 417 -8.84 7.17 6.41
CA LEU A 417 -9.40 5.96 7.01
C LEU A 417 -10.82 5.65 6.49
N LEU A 418 -11.74 6.62 6.56
CA LEU A 418 -13.19 6.39 6.43
C LEU A 418 -13.71 6.58 5.00
N ILE A 419 -13.00 7.36 4.17
CA ILE A 419 -13.40 7.68 2.80
C ILE A 419 -12.44 7.03 1.80
N ASP A 420 -11.12 7.25 1.95
CA ASP A 420 -10.12 6.69 1.04
C ASP A 420 -9.82 5.21 1.29
N SER A 421 -10.38 4.60 2.38
CA SER A 421 -10.17 3.20 2.75
C SER A 421 -8.69 2.83 2.97
N ILE A 422 -7.94 3.71 3.63
CA ILE A 422 -6.53 3.51 3.99
C ILE A 422 -6.47 2.94 5.40
N TYR A 423 -6.18 1.65 5.53
CA TYR A 423 -6.31 0.92 6.80
C TYR A 423 -4.98 0.64 7.50
N TYR A 424 -3.83 0.81 6.84
CA TYR A 424 -2.51 0.67 7.47
C TYR A 424 -2.09 1.97 8.16
N LEU A 425 -1.53 1.88 9.37
CA LEU A 425 -1.21 3.04 10.20
C LEU A 425 -0.23 4.04 9.54
N GLY A 426 0.82 3.55 8.90
CA GLY A 426 1.78 4.41 8.20
C GLY A 426 1.11 5.24 7.10
N PRO A 427 0.48 4.62 6.09
CA PRO A 427 -0.28 5.31 5.06
C PRO A 427 -1.40 6.22 5.60
N MET A 428 -2.15 5.78 6.64
CA MET A 428 -3.24 6.54 7.24
C MET A 428 -2.75 7.86 7.87
N THR A 429 -1.69 7.80 8.66
CA THR A 429 -1.10 8.98 9.30
C THR A 429 -0.39 9.88 8.28
N TYR A 430 0.22 9.29 7.26
CA TYR A 430 0.83 10.02 6.16
C TYR A 430 -0.22 10.76 5.30
N ARG A 431 -1.39 10.15 5.06
CA ARG A 431 -2.51 10.83 4.38
C ARG A 431 -2.94 12.11 5.12
N GLY A 432 -2.86 12.10 6.47
CA GLY A 432 -3.04 13.32 7.27
C GLY A 432 -2.00 14.40 6.97
N LYS A 433 -0.72 14.03 6.88
CA LYS A 433 0.37 14.96 6.54
C LYS A 433 0.19 15.52 5.12
N MET A 434 -0.20 14.68 4.17
CA MET A 434 -0.52 15.11 2.80
C MET A 434 -1.67 16.12 2.77
N GLU A 435 -2.68 15.98 3.64
CA GLU A 435 -3.78 16.96 3.72
C GLU A 435 -3.28 18.36 4.13
N VAL A 436 -2.26 18.45 4.97
CA VAL A 436 -1.62 19.74 5.29
C VAL A 436 -0.98 20.34 4.03
N TYR A 437 -0.22 19.56 3.27
CA TYR A 437 0.43 20.01 2.05
C TYR A 437 -0.59 20.39 0.96
N VAL A 438 -1.67 19.60 0.81
CA VAL A 438 -2.75 19.89 -0.13
C VAL A 438 -3.43 21.22 0.18
N ASN A 439 -3.67 21.55 1.46
CA ASN A 439 -4.33 22.80 1.84
C ASN A 439 -3.38 24.01 1.90
N PHE A 440 -2.06 23.78 2.05
CA PHE A 440 -1.07 24.87 2.15
C PHE A 440 0.14 24.60 1.24
N PRO A 441 -0.07 24.50 -0.08
CA PRO A 441 0.97 24.08 -1.02
C PRO A 441 2.13 25.08 -1.16
N LEU A 442 1.90 26.34 -0.85
CA LEU A 442 2.89 27.43 -0.93
C LEU A 442 3.59 27.68 0.42
N GLU A 443 3.12 27.07 1.49
CA GLU A 443 3.68 27.21 2.84
C GLU A 443 4.47 25.95 3.21
N THR A 444 5.67 25.79 2.66
CA THR A 444 6.48 24.56 2.80
C THR A 444 7.66 24.69 3.77
N SER A 445 7.74 25.75 4.53
CA SER A 445 8.85 26.01 5.48
C SER A 445 9.06 24.84 6.46
N PRO A 446 10.31 24.41 6.72
CA PRO A 446 10.63 23.39 7.72
C PRO A 446 10.40 23.84 9.16
N ASP A 447 10.29 25.15 9.40
CA ASP A 447 10.10 25.72 10.75
C ASP A 447 8.63 26.02 11.08
N SER A 448 7.76 26.13 10.09
CA SER A 448 6.38 26.59 10.30
C SER A 448 5.36 26.08 9.26
N GLY A 449 5.79 25.47 8.17
CA GLY A 449 4.94 25.07 7.05
C GLY A 449 4.63 23.57 6.99
N SER A 450 4.30 23.10 5.79
CA SER A 450 3.96 21.68 5.57
C SER A 450 5.11 20.76 5.95
N GLU A 451 6.36 21.07 5.57
CA GLU A 451 7.53 20.28 5.94
C GLU A 451 7.70 20.19 7.45
N PHE A 452 7.44 21.28 8.20
CA PHE A 452 7.42 21.24 9.65
C PHE A 452 6.45 20.18 10.17
N TYR A 453 5.26 20.06 9.59
CA TYR A 453 4.25 19.07 10.01
C TYR A 453 4.64 17.64 9.67
N PHE A 454 5.37 17.43 8.59
CA PHE A 454 5.94 16.12 8.27
C PHE A 454 6.97 15.68 9.32
N ASN A 455 7.78 16.61 9.82
CA ASN A 455 8.76 16.37 10.88
C ASN A 455 8.13 16.32 12.29
N ALA A 456 7.15 17.16 12.57
CA ALA A 456 6.59 17.34 13.91
C ALA A 456 5.86 16.13 14.44
N TYR A 457 5.07 15.45 13.60
CA TYR A 457 4.22 14.33 14.01
C TYR A 457 4.86 12.99 13.71
N ASN A 458 5.01 12.16 14.75
CA ASN A 458 5.65 10.85 14.68
C ASN A 458 4.68 9.74 15.06
N LEU A 459 4.82 8.57 14.41
CA LEU A 459 4.07 7.36 14.72
C LEU A 459 4.86 6.50 15.71
N LEU A 460 4.38 6.42 16.94
CA LEU A 460 4.82 5.46 17.93
C LEU A 460 3.97 4.20 17.81
N GLY A 461 4.47 3.18 17.09
CA GLY A 461 3.76 1.97 16.74
C GLY A 461 4.29 1.34 15.46
N ASP A 462 3.66 0.26 15.04
CA ASP A 462 3.97 -0.48 13.80
C ASP A 462 3.27 0.18 12.60
N PRO A 463 4.00 0.77 11.64
CA PRO A 463 3.39 1.43 10.47
C PRO A 463 2.70 0.44 9.52
N SER A 464 3.04 -0.85 9.60
CA SER A 464 2.46 -1.94 8.80
C SER A 464 1.26 -2.62 9.48
N LEU A 465 0.81 -2.09 10.61
CA LEU A 465 -0.38 -2.61 11.31
C LEU A 465 -1.64 -2.13 10.61
N GLU A 466 -2.52 -3.06 10.28
CA GLU A 466 -3.84 -2.79 9.71
C GLU A 466 -4.87 -2.61 10.84
N VAL A 467 -5.59 -1.49 10.84
CA VAL A 467 -6.58 -1.17 11.87
C VAL A 467 -7.94 -1.84 11.60
N TRP A 468 -8.64 -2.21 12.65
CA TRP A 468 -10.01 -2.70 12.56
C TRP A 468 -10.99 -1.53 12.40
N THR A 469 -11.92 -1.65 11.44
CA THR A 469 -13.00 -0.68 11.21
C THR A 469 -14.38 -1.32 11.31
N ASP A 470 -14.42 -2.64 11.50
CA ASP A 470 -15.65 -3.41 11.71
C ASP A 470 -15.35 -4.64 12.58
N VAL A 471 -16.40 -5.29 13.04
CA VAL A 471 -16.30 -6.56 13.76
C VAL A 471 -15.62 -7.60 12.87
N PRO A 472 -14.54 -8.24 13.35
CA PRO A 472 -13.82 -9.24 12.56
C PRO A 472 -14.71 -10.42 12.17
N ARG A 473 -14.78 -10.71 10.86
CA ARG A 473 -15.47 -11.87 10.31
C ARG A 473 -14.54 -13.07 10.27
N ASN A 474 -15.08 -14.27 10.20
CA ASN A 474 -14.30 -15.49 10.08
C ASN A 474 -14.26 -15.99 8.63
N PHE A 475 -13.13 -16.63 8.26
CA PHE A 475 -13.01 -17.42 7.04
C PHE A 475 -13.36 -18.88 7.25
N ILE A 476 -13.83 -19.54 6.18
CA ILE A 476 -13.76 -20.99 5.97
C ILE A 476 -12.69 -21.17 4.90
N VAL A 477 -11.61 -21.89 5.24
CA VAL A 477 -10.46 -22.07 4.33
C VAL A 477 -10.23 -23.55 4.09
N ASN A 478 -10.22 -23.96 2.83
CA ASN A 478 -9.98 -25.32 2.40
C ASN A 478 -8.67 -25.38 1.59
N HIS A 479 -7.79 -26.31 1.95
CA HIS A 479 -6.55 -26.62 1.23
C HIS A 479 -6.10 -28.05 1.55
N GLN A 480 -5.10 -28.57 0.81
CA GLN A 480 -4.51 -29.88 1.10
C GLN A 480 -3.88 -29.86 2.51
N PRO A 481 -4.16 -30.88 3.34
CA PRO A 481 -3.53 -30.99 4.67
C PRO A 481 -2.08 -31.51 4.59
N THR A 482 -1.71 -32.17 3.50
CA THR A 482 -0.37 -32.75 3.26
C THR A 482 0.03 -32.61 1.81
N ILE A 483 1.33 -32.43 1.56
CA ILE A 483 1.95 -32.42 0.24
C ILE A 483 3.28 -33.22 0.30
N PRO A 484 3.72 -33.85 -0.80
CA PRO A 484 5.06 -34.45 -0.85
C PRO A 484 6.14 -33.35 -1.01
N VAL A 485 7.36 -33.68 -0.59
CA VAL A 485 8.55 -32.90 -0.97
C VAL A 485 8.65 -32.83 -2.49
N GLY A 486 9.00 -31.68 -3.03
CA GLY A 486 9.14 -31.45 -4.47
C GLY A 486 8.27 -30.25 -4.94
N THR A 487 8.06 -30.20 -6.26
CA THR A 487 7.23 -29.15 -6.88
C THR A 487 5.77 -29.60 -6.91
N ASN A 488 4.91 -28.83 -6.26
CA ASN A 488 3.50 -29.13 -6.07
C ASN A 488 2.61 -28.00 -6.55
N GLN A 489 1.41 -28.38 -7.01
CA GLN A 489 0.25 -27.47 -7.10
C GLN A 489 -0.38 -27.37 -5.72
N PHE A 490 -0.60 -26.15 -5.25
CA PHE A 490 -1.27 -25.89 -3.99
C PHE A 490 -2.41 -24.89 -4.20
N SER A 491 -3.64 -25.32 -3.93
CA SER A 491 -4.83 -24.50 -4.09
C SER A 491 -5.42 -24.19 -2.73
N VAL A 492 -5.79 -22.94 -2.52
CA VAL A 492 -6.46 -22.46 -1.31
C VAL A 492 -7.79 -21.85 -1.70
N GLN A 493 -8.88 -22.44 -1.22
CA GLN A 493 -10.22 -21.89 -1.34
C GLN A 493 -10.59 -21.13 -0.08
N VAL A 494 -11.09 -19.90 -0.24
CA VAL A 494 -11.49 -19.02 0.85
C VAL A 494 -12.95 -18.64 0.71
N LEU A 495 -13.74 -18.98 1.72
CA LEU A 495 -15.16 -18.68 1.80
C LEU A 495 -15.44 -17.86 3.08
N ASN A 496 -16.56 -17.13 3.09
CA ASN A 496 -17.07 -16.50 4.30
C ASN A 496 -17.91 -17.51 5.13
N SER A 497 -18.38 -17.09 6.29
CA SER A 497 -19.20 -17.92 7.18
C SER A 497 -20.55 -18.39 6.56
N SER A 498 -21.00 -17.76 5.46
CA SER A 498 -22.18 -18.16 4.68
C SER A 498 -21.80 -19.02 3.46
N SER A 499 -20.57 -19.57 3.41
CA SER A 499 -20.05 -20.39 2.31
C SER A 499 -19.99 -19.67 0.95
N GLN A 500 -19.95 -18.34 0.92
CA GLN A 500 -19.81 -17.57 -0.29
C GLN A 500 -18.31 -17.29 -0.57
N PRO A 501 -17.86 -17.29 -1.83
CA PRO A 501 -16.48 -16.99 -2.21
C PRO A 501 -16.02 -15.61 -1.72
N VAL A 502 -14.81 -15.54 -1.20
CA VAL A 502 -14.17 -14.27 -0.81
C VAL A 502 -13.12 -13.91 -1.84
N LYS A 503 -13.46 -12.99 -2.76
CA LYS A 503 -12.54 -12.44 -3.75
C LYS A 503 -11.53 -11.49 -3.07
N GLY A 504 -10.26 -11.50 -3.53
CA GLY A 504 -9.22 -10.57 -3.10
C GLY A 504 -8.75 -10.79 -1.65
N ALA A 505 -8.94 -11.98 -1.08
CA ALA A 505 -8.25 -12.37 0.14
C ALA A 505 -6.78 -12.68 -0.19
N MET A 506 -5.86 -12.12 0.57
CA MET A 506 -4.44 -12.40 0.44
C MET A 506 -4.14 -13.76 1.07
N VAL A 507 -3.51 -14.64 0.33
CA VAL A 507 -3.04 -15.96 0.78
C VAL A 507 -1.52 -15.95 0.78
N SER A 508 -0.92 -16.27 1.92
CA SER A 508 0.52 -16.46 2.08
C SER A 508 0.83 -17.93 2.37
N LEU A 509 1.77 -18.48 1.63
CA LEU A 509 2.37 -19.79 1.86
C LEU A 509 3.81 -19.58 2.30
N TYR A 510 4.12 -20.00 3.52
CA TYR A 510 5.43 -19.78 4.13
C TYR A 510 6.02 -21.06 4.70
N LYS A 511 7.18 -21.43 4.18
CA LYS A 511 8.06 -22.44 4.76
C LYS A 511 9.45 -21.83 4.89
N LYS A 512 9.95 -21.73 6.11
CA LYS A 512 11.19 -21.00 6.43
C LYS A 512 12.35 -21.46 5.55
N ASN A 513 13.05 -20.51 4.94
CA ASN A 513 14.21 -20.69 4.06
C ASN A 513 13.96 -21.49 2.76
N GLU A 514 12.70 -21.83 2.43
CA GLU A 514 12.38 -22.59 1.23
C GLU A 514 11.31 -21.95 0.36
N THR A 515 10.12 -21.74 0.92
CA THR A 515 8.95 -21.28 0.15
C THR A 515 8.35 -20.04 0.77
N LYS A 516 8.15 -19.04 -0.04
CA LYS A 516 7.42 -17.82 0.33
C LYS A 516 6.67 -17.31 -0.89
N GLU A 517 5.38 -17.66 -0.94
CA GLU A 517 4.50 -17.28 -2.03
C GLU A 517 3.35 -16.46 -1.48
N VAL A 518 2.96 -15.43 -2.22
CA VAL A 518 1.81 -14.57 -1.91
C VAL A 518 0.95 -14.44 -3.15
N GLY A 519 -0.36 -14.58 -2.98
CA GLY A 519 -1.34 -14.42 -4.05
C GLY A 519 -2.68 -13.98 -3.51
N PHE A 520 -3.60 -13.65 -4.40
CA PHE A 520 -4.94 -13.21 -4.06
C PHE A 520 -5.99 -14.16 -4.63
N THR A 521 -7.07 -14.36 -3.89
CA THR A 521 -8.20 -15.16 -4.35
C THR A 521 -8.94 -14.47 -5.49
N ASP A 522 -9.34 -15.25 -6.49
CA ASP A 522 -10.14 -14.85 -7.64
C ASP A 522 -11.63 -14.65 -7.28
N ALA A 523 -12.49 -14.48 -8.29
CA ALA A 523 -13.93 -14.34 -8.12
C ALA A 523 -14.60 -15.56 -7.48
N ASN A 524 -13.99 -16.75 -7.61
CA ASN A 524 -14.46 -18.01 -7.02
C ASN A 524 -13.88 -18.26 -5.62
N GLY A 525 -13.14 -17.30 -5.07
CA GLY A 525 -12.47 -17.42 -3.79
C GLY A 525 -11.25 -18.36 -3.81
N ILE A 526 -10.63 -18.59 -4.97
CA ILE A 526 -9.53 -19.54 -5.13
C ILE A 526 -8.22 -18.82 -5.43
N ALA A 527 -7.17 -19.18 -4.70
CA ALA A 527 -5.78 -18.82 -5.00
C ALA A 527 -4.99 -20.09 -5.30
N ASN A 528 -4.30 -20.11 -6.46
CA ASN A 528 -3.51 -21.24 -6.92
C ASN A 528 -2.03 -20.88 -6.95
N PHE A 529 -1.21 -21.79 -6.45
CA PHE A 529 0.24 -21.66 -6.35
C PHE A 529 0.95 -22.85 -6.97
N GLN A 530 2.11 -22.61 -7.54
CA GLN A 530 3.11 -23.63 -7.80
C GLN A 530 4.23 -23.39 -6.79
N ILE A 531 4.47 -24.36 -5.93
CA ILE A 531 5.46 -24.27 -4.85
C ILE A 531 6.48 -25.38 -4.96
N THR A 532 7.70 -25.12 -4.53
CA THR A 532 8.75 -26.12 -4.44
C THR A 532 9.25 -26.21 -3.00
N THR A 533 9.25 -27.43 -2.46
CA THR A 533 9.75 -27.71 -1.12
C THR A 533 10.89 -28.74 -1.21
N ASN A 534 11.94 -28.58 -0.40
CA ASN A 534 13.13 -29.43 -0.47
C ASN A 534 13.26 -30.37 0.73
N THR A 535 12.63 -30.04 1.84
CA THR A 535 12.69 -30.79 3.09
C THR A 535 11.32 -31.05 3.68
N PRO A 536 11.10 -32.17 4.41
CA PRO A 536 9.90 -32.36 5.20
C PRO A 536 9.85 -31.30 6.30
N ASP A 537 8.72 -30.63 6.49
CA ASP A 537 8.39 -29.73 7.59
C ASP A 537 7.01 -29.09 7.36
N THR A 538 6.66 -28.12 8.17
CA THR A 538 5.41 -27.37 8.10
C THR A 538 5.45 -26.27 7.03
N LEU A 539 4.48 -26.29 6.12
CA LEU A 539 4.13 -25.18 5.24
C LEU A 539 2.98 -24.40 5.89
N PHE A 540 3.25 -23.21 6.39
CA PHE A 540 2.21 -22.35 6.96
C PHE A 540 1.34 -21.76 5.86
N VAL A 541 0.02 -21.74 6.10
CA VAL A 541 -1.00 -21.14 5.23
C VAL A 541 -1.69 -20.03 6.02
N THR A 542 -1.48 -18.80 5.60
CA THR A 542 -2.12 -17.64 6.23
C THR A 542 -3.02 -16.94 5.23
N VAL A 543 -4.27 -16.67 5.63
CA VAL A 543 -5.20 -15.90 4.80
C VAL A 543 -5.62 -14.66 5.55
N THR A 544 -5.51 -13.50 4.88
CA THR A 544 -5.89 -12.20 5.45
C THR A 544 -6.77 -11.40 4.49
N LYS A 545 -7.65 -10.59 5.06
CA LYS A 545 -8.41 -9.56 4.37
C LYS A 545 -8.92 -8.57 5.40
N HIS A 546 -9.06 -7.30 5.02
CA HIS A 546 -9.58 -6.26 5.92
C HIS A 546 -10.89 -6.68 6.60
N ASN A 547 -10.97 -6.47 7.91
CA ASN A 547 -12.08 -6.87 8.78
C ASN A 547 -12.40 -8.39 8.77
N PHE A 548 -11.39 -9.23 8.49
CA PHE A 548 -11.46 -10.66 8.74
C PHE A 548 -10.36 -11.08 9.71
N LYS A 549 -10.74 -11.92 10.68
CA LYS A 549 -9.75 -12.59 11.55
C LYS A 549 -8.86 -13.46 10.67
N PRO A 550 -7.52 -13.31 10.72
CA PRO A 550 -6.62 -14.14 9.94
C PRO A 550 -6.85 -15.62 10.15
N TYR A 551 -6.88 -16.37 9.06
CA TYR A 551 -6.74 -17.82 9.13
C TYR A 551 -5.26 -18.15 9.23
N CYS A 552 -4.90 -18.99 10.20
CA CYS A 552 -3.54 -19.46 10.43
C CYS A 552 -3.58 -21.00 10.46
N GLY A 553 -3.45 -21.62 9.29
CA GLY A 553 -3.38 -23.06 9.13
C GLY A 553 -2.00 -23.52 8.64
N TYR A 554 -1.92 -24.80 8.29
CA TYR A 554 -0.71 -25.38 7.74
C TYR A 554 -1.00 -26.64 6.92
N ALA A 555 -0.06 -27.00 6.05
CA ALA A 555 0.04 -28.30 5.41
C ALA A 555 1.37 -28.97 5.81
N MET A 556 1.35 -30.27 6.01
CA MET A 556 2.56 -31.02 6.30
C MET A 556 3.27 -31.39 5.00
N VAL A 557 4.53 -31.04 4.88
CA VAL A 557 5.40 -31.50 3.79
C VAL A 557 6.06 -32.80 4.23
N ASN A 558 5.77 -33.87 3.53
CA ASN A 558 6.25 -35.19 3.89
C ASN A 558 7.14 -35.78 2.79
N ASN A 559 8.10 -36.62 3.20
CA ASN A 559 8.80 -37.49 2.24
C ASN A 559 7.83 -38.49 1.63
N SER A 560 7.95 -38.68 0.32
CA SER A 560 7.25 -39.75 -0.40
C SER A 560 8.26 -40.84 -0.82
N ALA A 561 7.82 -42.07 -0.86
CA ALA A 561 8.65 -43.16 -1.40
C ALA A 561 8.95 -42.91 -2.89
N VAL A 562 7.94 -42.45 -3.65
CA VAL A 562 8.04 -42.06 -5.05
C VAL A 562 7.17 -40.81 -5.29
N TYR A 563 7.72 -39.83 -5.96
CA TYR A 563 6.99 -38.64 -6.44
C TYR A 563 7.70 -38.08 -7.66
N VAL A 564 7.08 -38.15 -8.82
CA VAL A 564 7.64 -37.58 -10.05
C VAL A 564 6.89 -36.29 -10.42
N GLY A 565 7.63 -35.20 -10.51
CA GLY A 565 7.09 -33.91 -10.81
C GLY A 565 7.99 -33.07 -11.70
N TYR A 566 7.47 -31.92 -12.13
CA TYR A 566 8.25 -30.95 -12.88
C TYR A 566 9.48 -30.48 -12.09
N TYR A 567 10.61 -30.39 -12.77
CA TYR A 567 11.85 -29.90 -12.21
C TYR A 567 12.37 -28.64 -12.93
N ASN A 568 12.48 -28.69 -14.26
CA ASN A 568 12.99 -27.62 -15.09
C ASN A 568 12.45 -27.74 -16.52
N HIS A 569 12.67 -26.73 -17.36
CA HIS A 569 12.35 -26.76 -18.78
C HIS A 569 13.34 -25.96 -19.62
N THR A 570 13.35 -26.21 -20.91
CA THR A 570 14.00 -25.38 -21.93
C THR A 570 13.02 -25.12 -23.07
N ILE A 571 13.07 -23.92 -23.62
CA ILE A 571 12.27 -23.45 -24.76
C ILE A 571 13.18 -23.40 -25.99
N SER A 572 12.68 -23.90 -27.11
CA SER A 572 13.30 -23.70 -28.43
C SER A 572 12.22 -23.26 -29.41
N ASP A 573 12.42 -22.11 -29.98
CA ASP A 573 11.66 -21.43 -31.02
C ASP A 573 12.37 -21.47 -32.37
N ALA A 574 13.16 -22.53 -32.64
CA ALA A 574 14.02 -22.65 -33.82
C ALA A 574 13.26 -22.55 -35.17
N GLY A 575 11.93 -22.71 -35.16
CA GLY A 575 11.04 -22.45 -36.30
C GLY A 575 10.51 -21.02 -36.38
N GLY A 576 10.86 -20.15 -35.43
CA GLY A 576 10.50 -18.75 -35.32
C GLY A 576 11.70 -17.82 -35.48
N ASN A 577 11.80 -16.83 -34.57
CA ASN A 577 12.88 -15.83 -34.59
C ASN A 577 14.15 -16.26 -33.84
N ASN A 578 14.11 -17.43 -33.17
CA ASN A 578 15.22 -18.05 -32.44
C ASN A 578 15.82 -17.19 -31.32
N ASN A 579 14.97 -16.45 -30.60
CA ASN A 579 15.37 -15.63 -29.47
C ASN A 579 15.23 -16.32 -28.09
N GLY A 580 14.69 -17.57 -28.08
CA GLY A 580 14.47 -18.36 -26.86
C GLY A 580 13.25 -17.93 -26.06
N GLU A 581 12.39 -17.08 -26.58
CA GLU A 581 11.16 -16.59 -25.97
C GLU A 581 9.93 -17.14 -26.71
N ILE A 582 8.76 -16.98 -26.12
CA ILE A 582 7.49 -17.38 -26.74
C ILE A 582 6.86 -16.14 -27.39
N ASN A 583 6.78 -16.12 -28.73
CA ASN A 583 6.28 -14.97 -29.47
C ASN A 583 5.02 -15.31 -30.31
N PRO A 584 4.26 -14.30 -30.76
CA PRO A 584 3.08 -14.48 -31.60
C PRO A 584 3.38 -15.28 -32.87
N GLY A 585 2.56 -16.30 -33.16
CA GLY A 585 2.60 -17.10 -34.37
C GLY A 585 3.67 -18.16 -34.43
N GLU A 586 4.46 -18.36 -33.38
CA GLU A 586 5.53 -19.35 -33.34
C GLU A 586 5.06 -20.75 -33.03
N THR A 587 5.83 -21.71 -33.45
CA THR A 587 5.77 -23.11 -33.00
C THR A 587 6.90 -23.35 -32.02
N ILE A 588 6.55 -23.67 -30.78
CA ILE A 588 7.50 -23.83 -29.68
C ILE A 588 7.74 -25.31 -29.38
N ASN A 589 9.02 -25.65 -29.27
CA ASN A 589 9.48 -26.93 -28.74
C ASN A 589 9.84 -26.77 -27.27
N LEU A 590 9.03 -27.34 -26.40
CA LEU A 590 9.19 -27.27 -24.92
C LEU A 590 9.72 -28.59 -24.38
N THR A 591 10.99 -28.62 -23.99
CA THR A 591 11.57 -29.79 -23.30
C THR A 591 11.36 -29.63 -21.80
N ILE A 592 10.61 -30.53 -21.19
CA ILE A 592 10.37 -30.58 -19.76
C ILE A 592 11.28 -31.63 -19.11
N THR A 593 12.00 -31.25 -18.06
CA THR A 593 12.74 -32.14 -17.20
C THR A 593 11.85 -32.55 -16.03
N LEU A 594 11.64 -33.84 -15.85
CA LEU A 594 11.01 -34.41 -14.65
C LEU A 594 12.07 -34.91 -13.66
N LYS A 595 11.72 -34.90 -12.37
CA LYS A 595 12.54 -35.43 -11.28
C LYS A 595 11.71 -36.36 -10.41
N ASN A 596 12.29 -37.49 -10.00
CA ASN A 596 11.73 -38.27 -8.92
C ASN A 596 12.22 -37.70 -7.58
N PHE A 597 11.35 -36.96 -6.91
CA PHE A 597 11.60 -36.37 -5.59
C PHE A 597 11.42 -37.38 -4.46
N GLY A 598 10.98 -38.61 -4.78
CA GLY A 598 10.86 -39.69 -3.84
C GLY A 598 12.22 -40.14 -3.30
N ASN A 599 12.24 -40.79 -2.13
CA ASN A 599 13.46 -41.12 -1.42
C ASN A 599 13.86 -42.60 -1.49
N SER A 600 13.00 -43.50 -1.96
CA SER A 600 13.28 -44.91 -1.88
C SER A 600 12.79 -45.77 -3.07
N THR A 601 11.81 -45.29 -3.84
CA THR A 601 11.19 -46.11 -4.90
C THR A 601 11.46 -45.55 -6.28
N THR A 602 11.96 -46.34 -7.18
CA THR A 602 12.14 -46.03 -8.60
C THR A 602 10.76 -45.92 -9.29
N ALA A 603 10.52 -44.85 -10.02
CA ALA A 603 9.37 -44.72 -10.90
C ALA A 603 9.68 -45.38 -12.24
N THR A 604 8.80 -46.25 -12.71
CA THR A 604 8.94 -47.00 -13.98
C THR A 604 7.78 -46.66 -14.92
N ASN A 605 8.03 -46.78 -16.23
CA ASN A 605 7.06 -46.43 -17.28
C ASN A 605 6.49 -45.00 -17.09
N VAL A 606 7.39 -44.05 -16.80
CA VAL A 606 7.01 -42.66 -16.58
C VAL A 606 6.67 -42.01 -17.91
N SER A 607 5.46 -41.48 -18.02
CA SER A 607 5.05 -40.62 -19.14
C SER A 607 4.39 -39.32 -18.63
N ALA A 608 4.42 -38.31 -19.44
CA ALA A 608 3.74 -37.05 -19.11
C ALA A 608 2.89 -36.52 -20.26
N LYS A 609 1.75 -35.93 -19.91
CA LYS A 609 0.83 -35.24 -20.83
C LYS A 609 0.77 -33.77 -20.50
N LEU A 610 1.02 -32.94 -21.52
CA LEU A 610 0.89 -31.49 -21.44
C LEU A 610 -0.48 -31.03 -21.97
N THR A 611 -1.21 -30.25 -21.19
CA THR A 611 -2.51 -29.67 -21.59
C THR A 611 -2.61 -28.21 -21.15
N THR A 612 -3.46 -27.43 -21.81
CA THR A 612 -3.81 -26.06 -21.44
C THR A 612 -5.22 -25.74 -21.89
N ASP A 613 -5.91 -24.86 -21.14
CA ASP A 613 -7.18 -24.24 -21.52
C ASP A 613 -6.96 -22.81 -22.05
N ASP A 614 -5.72 -22.39 -22.29
CA ASP A 614 -5.37 -21.07 -22.78
C ASP A 614 -5.83 -20.92 -24.24
N PRO A 615 -6.70 -19.92 -24.56
CA PRO A 615 -7.27 -19.76 -25.90
C PRO A 615 -6.23 -19.36 -26.96
N PHE A 616 -5.05 -18.88 -26.55
CA PHE A 616 -3.96 -18.50 -27.45
C PHE A 616 -2.98 -19.63 -27.77
N ILE A 617 -3.17 -20.81 -27.18
CA ILE A 617 -2.21 -21.93 -27.30
C ILE A 617 -2.92 -23.17 -27.86
N THR A 618 -2.31 -23.80 -28.85
CA THR A 618 -2.73 -25.11 -29.37
C THR A 618 -1.60 -26.11 -29.16
N VAL A 619 -1.79 -27.08 -28.26
CA VAL A 619 -0.82 -28.14 -28.05
C VAL A 619 -0.93 -29.17 -29.17
N VAL A 620 0.16 -29.38 -29.92
CA VAL A 620 0.21 -30.24 -31.12
C VAL A 620 0.73 -31.63 -30.73
N ASP A 621 1.79 -31.70 -29.91
CA ASP A 621 2.37 -32.96 -29.44
C ASP A 621 2.40 -32.93 -27.91
N SER A 622 1.47 -33.68 -27.33
CA SER A 622 1.08 -33.53 -25.92
C SER A 622 1.55 -34.66 -25.00
N ILE A 623 2.06 -35.77 -25.50
CA ILE A 623 2.41 -36.94 -24.65
C ILE A 623 3.86 -37.33 -24.91
N LYS A 624 4.63 -37.49 -23.82
CA LYS A 624 6.05 -37.86 -23.87
C LYS A 624 6.40 -38.95 -22.87
N ASP A 625 7.30 -39.83 -23.28
CA ASP A 625 7.83 -40.90 -22.46
C ASP A 625 9.16 -40.49 -21.81
N TYR A 626 9.30 -40.78 -20.53
CA TYR A 626 10.47 -40.49 -19.70
C TYR A 626 11.15 -41.77 -19.20
N GLY A 627 10.56 -42.94 -19.46
CA GLY A 627 11.12 -44.24 -19.07
C GLY A 627 11.17 -44.50 -17.56
N THR A 628 12.35 -44.71 -17.03
CA THR A 628 12.57 -45.04 -15.61
C THR A 628 13.35 -43.91 -14.92
N ILE A 629 12.86 -43.45 -13.76
CA ILE A 629 13.49 -42.39 -12.97
C ILE A 629 13.74 -42.92 -11.54
N THR A 630 15.01 -43.13 -11.19
CA THR A 630 15.41 -43.52 -9.84
C THR A 630 15.24 -42.38 -8.83
N PRO A 631 15.17 -42.67 -7.50
CA PRO A 631 15.08 -41.64 -6.47
C PRO A 631 16.17 -40.59 -6.61
N GLY A 632 15.76 -39.30 -6.59
CA GLY A 632 16.63 -38.13 -6.74
C GLY A 632 17.09 -37.81 -8.16
N ALA A 633 16.92 -38.75 -9.13
CA ALA A 633 17.33 -38.54 -10.52
C ALA A 633 16.34 -37.72 -11.33
N THR A 634 16.84 -37.14 -12.44
CA THR A 634 16.07 -36.42 -13.44
C THR A 634 16.02 -37.17 -14.77
N ALA A 635 14.99 -36.90 -15.57
CA ALA A 635 14.88 -37.38 -16.94
C ALA A 635 14.31 -36.31 -17.85
N ASN A 636 14.76 -36.33 -19.12
CA ASN A 636 14.22 -35.51 -20.20
C ASN A 636 13.52 -36.41 -21.22
N SER A 637 12.54 -35.85 -21.90
CA SER A 637 11.93 -36.47 -23.09
C SER A 637 12.29 -35.72 -24.37
N SER A 638 11.77 -36.16 -25.49
CA SER A 638 11.63 -35.32 -26.69
C SER A 638 10.71 -34.12 -26.36
N PRO A 639 10.86 -32.98 -27.07
CA PRO A 639 10.05 -31.82 -26.77
C PRO A 639 8.55 -32.00 -26.95
N PHE A 640 7.74 -31.44 -26.07
CA PHE A 640 6.33 -31.10 -26.36
C PHE A 640 6.28 -30.00 -27.38
N VAL A 641 5.26 -30.02 -28.23
CA VAL A 641 5.13 -29.00 -29.29
C VAL A 641 3.79 -28.31 -29.15
N PHE A 642 3.82 -26.98 -29.21
CA PHE A 642 2.62 -26.16 -29.24
C PHE A 642 2.76 -24.94 -30.15
N ASN A 643 1.63 -24.51 -30.73
CA ASN A 643 1.54 -23.31 -31.54
C ASN A 643 1.00 -22.15 -30.71
N VAL A 644 1.54 -20.96 -30.95
CA VAL A 644 1.17 -19.71 -30.32
C VAL A 644 0.31 -18.87 -31.28
N SER A 645 -0.82 -18.40 -30.82
CA SER A 645 -1.68 -17.52 -31.61
C SER A 645 -0.98 -16.20 -31.97
N GLN A 646 -1.23 -15.69 -33.18
CA GLN A 646 -0.79 -14.35 -33.61
C GLN A 646 -1.31 -13.22 -32.70
N ASN A 647 -2.43 -13.45 -32.01
CA ASN A 647 -3.15 -12.47 -31.21
C ASN A 647 -2.75 -12.49 -29.71
N ILE A 648 -1.76 -13.30 -29.32
CA ILE A 648 -1.28 -13.33 -27.95
C ILE A 648 -0.64 -11.99 -27.59
N LYS A 649 -0.96 -11.50 -26.41
CA LYS A 649 -0.46 -10.18 -25.97
C LYS A 649 0.87 -10.29 -25.24
N ASN A 650 1.57 -9.18 -25.18
CA ASN A 650 2.78 -9.06 -24.39
C ASN A 650 2.51 -9.36 -22.91
N ASN A 651 3.44 -10.08 -22.28
CA ASN A 651 3.35 -10.54 -20.88
C ASN A 651 2.14 -11.43 -20.55
N HIS A 652 1.44 -11.97 -21.56
CA HIS A 652 0.39 -12.97 -21.33
C HIS A 652 0.97 -14.21 -20.65
N THR A 653 0.37 -14.63 -19.53
CA THR A 653 0.81 -15.82 -18.79
C THR A 653 0.06 -17.05 -19.28
N ILE A 654 0.78 -17.93 -19.93
CA ILE A 654 0.30 -19.24 -20.40
C ILE A 654 0.39 -20.23 -19.26
N LYS A 655 -0.69 -20.96 -18.97
CA LYS A 655 -0.75 -21.96 -17.91
C LYS A 655 -0.87 -23.35 -18.54
N PHE A 656 0.11 -24.21 -18.30
CA PHE A 656 0.07 -25.61 -18.70
C PHE A 656 -0.16 -26.52 -17.49
N ASN A 657 -0.94 -27.58 -17.68
CA ASN A 657 -1.04 -28.69 -16.77
C ASN A 657 -0.16 -29.84 -17.30
N ILE A 658 0.65 -30.43 -16.43
CA ILE A 658 1.51 -31.57 -16.69
C ILE A 658 0.98 -32.75 -15.88
N SER A 659 0.30 -33.70 -16.52
CA SER A 659 -0.16 -34.94 -15.88
C SER A 659 0.92 -36.02 -16.08
N VAL A 660 1.54 -36.44 -14.99
CA VAL A 660 2.58 -37.46 -14.99
C VAL A 660 1.97 -38.80 -14.55
N SER A 661 2.20 -39.87 -15.29
CA SER A 661 1.80 -41.21 -14.95
C SER A 661 3.01 -42.16 -14.87
N SER A 662 2.92 -43.14 -14.01
CA SER A 662 3.91 -44.21 -13.87
C SER A 662 3.23 -45.51 -13.44
N SER A 663 4.00 -46.63 -13.41
CA SER A 663 3.49 -47.89 -12.85
C SER A 663 3.14 -47.80 -11.37
N GLN A 664 3.67 -46.83 -10.64
CA GLN A 664 3.49 -46.69 -9.19
C GLN A 664 2.32 -45.75 -8.85
N CYS A 665 2.27 -44.57 -9.45
CA CYS A 665 1.28 -43.52 -9.16
C CYS A 665 1.14 -42.55 -10.31
N ASN A 666 0.13 -41.69 -10.21
CA ASN A 666 -0.08 -40.50 -11.07
C ASN A 666 0.06 -39.24 -10.27
N TRP A 667 0.61 -38.20 -10.89
CA TRP A 667 0.80 -36.90 -10.27
C TRP A 667 0.44 -35.77 -11.26
N ASN A 668 0.14 -34.58 -10.74
CA ASN A 668 -0.08 -33.41 -11.54
C ASN A 668 0.89 -32.30 -11.12
N SER A 669 1.48 -31.66 -12.11
CA SER A 669 2.27 -30.44 -11.97
C SER A 669 1.72 -29.38 -12.89
N ALA A 670 2.05 -28.08 -12.67
CA ALA A 670 1.79 -27.04 -13.64
C ALA A 670 3.08 -26.33 -14.04
N LEU A 671 3.01 -25.70 -15.19
CA LEU A 671 4.05 -24.82 -15.70
C LEU A 671 3.40 -23.51 -16.14
N ARG A 672 4.02 -22.39 -15.78
CA ARG A 672 3.62 -21.06 -16.24
C ARG A 672 4.74 -20.47 -17.07
N LEU A 673 4.41 -20.01 -18.27
CA LEU A 673 5.31 -19.36 -19.19
C LEU A 673 4.72 -18.00 -19.60
N ASN A 674 5.55 -17.03 -19.91
CA ASN A 674 5.10 -15.73 -20.34
C ASN A 674 5.42 -15.52 -21.83
N ALA A 675 4.46 -15.07 -22.59
CA ALA A 675 4.66 -14.63 -23.95
C ALA A 675 5.24 -13.22 -24.02
N LYS A 676 6.03 -12.97 -25.05
CA LYS A 676 6.56 -11.65 -25.40
C LYS A 676 6.02 -11.26 -26.78
N ALA A 677 5.39 -10.10 -26.87
CA ALA A 677 4.85 -9.56 -28.10
C ALA A 677 5.26 -8.08 -28.26
N ALA A 678 5.17 -7.57 -29.48
CA ALA A 678 5.21 -6.13 -29.68
C ALA A 678 3.92 -5.52 -29.13
N GLU A 679 4.04 -4.38 -28.47
CA GLU A 679 2.94 -3.61 -27.92
C GLU A 679 3.22 -2.14 -28.18
N PHE A 680 2.30 -1.41 -28.81
CA PHE A 680 2.54 -0.06 -29.25
C PHE A 680 1.65 0.91 -28.51
N ASP A 681 2.27 1.92 -27.91
CA ASP A 681 1.58 3.06 -27.32
C ASP A 681 1.73 4.29 -28.20
N TYR A 682 0.63 5.04 -28.30
CA TYR A 682 0.65 6.39 -28.84
C TYR A 682 1.53 7.30 -27.96
N GLN A 683 2.40 8.08 -28.58
CA GLN A 683 3.25 9.02 -27.84
C GLN A 683 2.76 10.46 -28.05
N ARG A 684 2.61 10.89 -29.31
CA ARG A 684 2.21 12.24 -29.66
C ARG A 684 1.79 12.33 -31.13
N CYS A 685 1.05 13.38 -31.45
CA CYS A 685 0.83 13.79 -32.84
C CYS A 685 1.18 15.25 -33.03
N TYR A 686 1.53 15.58 -34.26
CA TYR A 686 1.73 16.94 -34.72
C TYR A 686 0.83 17.19 -35.91
N ILE A 687 0.15 18.33 -35.92
CA ILE A 687 -0.63 18.84 -37.04
C ILE A 687 0.30 19.75 -37.84
N LEU A 688 0.48 19.45 -39.11
CA LEU A 688 1.34 20.19 -40.04
C LEU A 688 0.43 20.93 -41.03
N ASP A 689 -0.17 22.04 -40.57
CA ASP A 689 -1.12 22.88 -41.31
C ASP A 689 -0.44 24.05 -42.04
N GLY A 690 0.89 24.24 -41.78
CA GLY A 690 1.62 25.39 -42.29
C GLY A 690 1.34 26.70 -41.53
N GLY A 691 0.56 26.62 -40.43
CA GLY A 691 0.13 27.75 -39.60
C GLY A 691 0.42 27.57 -38.12
N ASN A 692 -0.65 27.46 -37.31
CA ASN A 692 -0.59 27.49 -35.85
C ASN A 692 -0.54 26.09 -35.20
N GLY A 693 -0.64 25.01 -35.98
CA GLY A 693 -0.66 23.62 -35.47
C GLY A 693 -2.02 23.18 -34.91
N ILE A 694 -3.09 23.91 -35.20
CA ILE A 694 -4.46 23.63 -34.79
C ILE A 694 -5.28 23.40 -36.05
N LEU A 695 -6.04 22.30 -36.12
CA LEU A 695 -6.93 22.00 -37.21
C LEU A 695 -8.20 22.85 -37.12
N GLU A 696 -8.39 23.80 -38.05
CA GLU A 696 -9.52 24.70 -38.10
C GLU A 696 -10.55 24.28 -39.17
N PRO A 697 -11.81 24.76 -39.08
CA PRO A 697 -12.83 24.43 -40.04
C PRO A 697 -12.44 24.84 -41.48
N GLY A 698 -12.46 23.87 -42.40
CA GLY A 698 -12.12 24.07 -43.81
C GLY A 698 -10.65 23.85 -44.15
N GLU A 699 -9.80 23.52 -43.20
CA GLU A 699 -8.40 23.22 -43.42
C GLU A 699 -8.17 21.77 -43.84
N THR A 700 -7.07 21.57 -44.57
CA THR A 700 -6.50 20.27 -44.87
C THR A 700 -5.06 20.26 -44.32
N SER A 701 -4.74 19.27 -43.50
CA SER A 701 -3.49 19.22 -42.79
C SER A 701 -2.91 17.81 -42.80
N ASP A 702 -1.58 17.71 -42.77
CA ASP A 702 -0.90 16.44 -42.53
C ASP A 702 -0.77 16.18 -41.03
N LEU A 703 -0.96 14.92 -40.64
CA LEU A 703 -0.87 14.47 -39.26
C LEU A 703 0.32 13.52 -39.11
N THR A 704 1.32 13.93 -38.31
CA THR A 704 2.42 13.05 -37.94
C THR A 704 2.13 12.40 -36.59
N ILE A 705 2.06 11.07 -36.56
CA ILE A 705 1.78 10.29 -35.35
C ILE A 705 3.04 9.55 -34.93
N SER A 706 3.48 9.76 -33.69
CA SER A 706 4.59 9.02 -33.06
C SER A 706 4.02 7.91 -32.19
N ILE A 707 4.48 6.68 -32.43
CA ILE A 707 4.19 5.52 -31.60
C ILE A 707 5.48 4.94 -31.04
N LYS A 708 5.41 4.31 -29.85
CA LYS A 708 6.53 3.64 -29.21
C LYS A 708 6.21 2.19 -28.98
N ASN A 709 7.12 1.30 -29.28
CA ASN A 709 7.02 -0.09 -28.87
C ASN A 709 7.37 -0.22 -27.38
N VAL A 710 6.39 -0.56 -26.56
CA VAL A 710 6.53 -0.82 -25.11
C VAL A 710 6.51 -2.31 -24.80
N GLY A 711 6.33 -3.15 -25.81
CA GLY A 711 6.34 -4.60 -25.70
C GLY A 711 7.75 -5.20 -25.64
N GLY A 712 7.80 -6.50 -25.35
CA GLY A 712 9.03 -7.28 -25.21
C GLY A 712 9.60 -7.80 -26.56
N LEU A 713 8.90 -7.61 -27.68
CA LEU A 713 9.32 -8.06 -29.01
C LEU A 713 9.45 -6.88 -29.97
N ILE A 714 10.43 -6.93 -30.88
CA ILE A 714 10.57 -5.92 -31.93
C ILE A 714 9.37 -6.02 -32.88
N GLY A 715 8.71 -4.90 -33.15
CA GLY A 715 7.68 -4.81 -34.16
C GLY A 715 8.26 -4.53 -35.54
N THR A 716 7.85 -5.31 -36.53
CA THR A 716 8.27 -5.16 -37.95
C THR A 716 7.05 -5.00 -38.84
N ASN A 717 7.22 -4.32 -39.98
CA ASN A 717 6.15 -4.11 -40.98
C ASN A 717 4.88 -3.51 -40.39
N LEU A 718 5.04 -2.45 -39.60
CA LEU A 718 3.92 -1.79 -38.96
C LEU A 718 3.06 -1.06 -39.97
N GLN A 719 1.75 -1.20 -39.86
CA GLN A 719 0.76 -0.43 -40.59
C GLN A 719 -0.13 0.30 -39.59
N GLY A 720 -0.28 1.60 -39.74
CA GLY A 720 -1.23 2.43 -39.01
C GLY A 720 -2.39 2.80 -39.93
N VAL A 721 -3.60 2.75 -39.42
CA VAL A 721 -4.80 3.22 -40.12
C VAL A 721 -5.44 4.32 -39.29
N LEU A 722 -5.48 5.54 -39.85
CA LEU A 722 -6.17 6.66 -39.22
C LEU A 722 -7.66 6.65 -39.59
N ARG A 723 -8.53 6.82 -38.59
CA ARG A 723 -9.95 6.94 -38.78
C ARG A 723 -10.52 8.09 -37.95
N SER A 724 -11.32 8.94 -38.56
CA SER A 724 -12.06 9.95 -37.81
C SER A 724 -13.25 9.34 -37.09
N LEU A 725 -13.43 9.70 -35.82
CA LEU A 725 -14.62 9.44 -35.04
C LEU A 725 -15.61 10.61 -35.06
N ASN A 726 -15.19 11.75 -35.63
CA ASN A 726 -16.01 12.95 -35.73
C ASN A 726 -16.50 13.12 -37.17
N PRO A 727 -17.83 13.27 -37.41
CA PRO A 727 -18.39 13.45 -38.75
C PRO A 727 -17.96 14.75 -39.44
N GLY A 728 -17.43 15.72 -38.70
CA GLY A 728 -16.88 16.98 -39.23
C GLY A 728 -15.45 16.87 -39.78
N VAL A 729 -14.78 15.71 -39.63
CA VAL A 729 -13.41 15.47 -40.10
C VAL A 729 -13.39 14.30 -41.06
N SER A 730 -12.85 14.48 -42.25
CA SER A 730 -12.61 13.42 -43.23
C SER A 730 -11.11 13.11 -43.33
N VAL A 731 -10.78 11.84 -43.23
CA VAL A 731 -9.39 11.36 -43.49
C VAL A 731 -9.27 11.12 -44.98
N ILE A 732 -8.34 11.82 -45.64
CA ILE A 732 -8.13 11.78 -47.10
C ILE A 732 -7.19 10.65 -47.47
N ASP A 733 -6.13 10.45 -46.65
CA ASP A 733 -5.14 9.38 -46.77
C ASP A 733 -4.99 8.68 -45.39
N SER A 734 -5.28 7.37 -45.35
CA SER A 734 -5.41 6.63 -44.10
C SER A 734 -4.43 5.47 -43.97
#